data_4a852ff2023e3801502de1e7c5f59e5d
#
_entry.id   4a852ff2023e3801502de1e7c5f59e5d
#
_cell.length_a   1.000
_cell.length_b   1.000
_cell.length_c   1.000
_cell.angle_alpha   90.00
_cell.angle_beta   90.00
_cell.angle_gamma   90.00
#
_symmetry.space_group_name_H-M   'P 1'
#
loop_
_entity.id
_entity.type
_entity.pdbx_description
1 polymer ?
#
loop_
_entity_poly.entity_id
_entity_poly.type
_entity_poly.pdbx_seq_one_letter_code
_entity_poly.pdbx_strand_id
1 'polypeptide(L)'
;MELIQQLSQELKLRPAQVEAAVRLLDEGNTIPFIARYRKEMTDSLDDAALRDLSDRLEYLRNLQKRREEVLRSITEQEKLTPELEAAVNAATTLAEVEDLYRPYKPKRRTRGSIAREKGLEPLAAAIRAQNTLQEPLSMAEKYIDPEKGVETAGDALSGAMDILAEDISDDGEIRKALRLLIHRAAVVTATGDSTENTTYKMYYDFKEPVSRIAPHRILALNRGEKEGFLKTAIVLEEEKALETIRRKTVTANNACGRAMAEAGADSWKRLIAPSMENETFRELFENASEQAIRVFAENLHHLLMQPPLTGQVVLGWDPGYRNGCKLAVVDATGRVLDTAVVYPTQPFNKIAETKRRVTDLLKKHHVTVVSIGNGTASRESEKIVAELIAESGLPVQYAIVSEAGASVYSASKLASEEFPDYDVNLRSAVSIARRLQDPLAELVKIDPKAIGIGQYQHDMPPARLDAALAGVVESCVNSVGVDLNTASPSLLGHIAGINSAIAKNIVAYREENGGFTARPQLLKVPKLGKKAYEQCAGFLRISGGKNPLDATAVHPESYPIAEKLLSLCGCTMAEIGTDKMRELPAMADQIGYPALAEQLSAGEPTVRDIIAELQKPGRDPREALPPTVLRSDVLEMKDLKPEMELTGTVRNVVDFGAFVDIGVHEDGLVHISQIGEKYVKHPSEVLKVGDIVRVKVLEVDQKRGRISLTMRGVKQPAAL
;
A
#
# COMPACT_ATOMS: atom_id res chain seq x y z
N MET A 1 21.18 -20.52 -8.20
CA MET A 1 20.34 -21.63 -7.71
C MET A 1 19.80 -21.35 -6.31
N GLU A 2 20.64 -20.89 -5.39
CA GLU A 2 20.26 -20.59 -4.00
C GLU A 2 19.15 -19.51 -3.87
N LEU A 3 19.29 -18.40 -4.61
CA LEU A 3 18.31 -17.32 -4.63
C LEU A 3 16.91 -17.77 -5.09
N ILE A 4 16.84 -18.55 -6.17
CA ILE A 4 15.58 -19.07 -6.70
C ILE A 4 14.92 -20.04 -5.71
N GLN A 5 15.72 -20.91 -5.07
CA GLN A 5 15.22 -21.84 -4.06
C GLN A 5 14.69 -21.11 -2.83
N GLN A 6 15.40 -20.07 -2.37
CA GLN A 6 14.97 -19.26 -1.23
C GLN A 6 13.66 -18.54 -1.53
N LEU A 7 13.55 -17.85 -2.68
CA LEU A 7 12.30 -17.21 -3.11
C LEU A 7 11.14 -18.21 -3.21
N SER A 8 11.42 -19.38 -3.78
CA SER A 8 10.43 -20.45 -3.92
C SER A 8 9.87 -20.92 -2.57
N GLN A 9 10.73 -21.11 -1.58
CA GLN A 9 10.33 -21.53 -0.23
C GLN A 9 9.54 -20.44 0.51
N GLU A 10 10.04 -19.21 0.49
CA GLU A 10 9.44 -18.09 1.20
C GLU A 10 8.07 -17.71 0.65
N LEU A 11 7.94 -17.67 -0.69
CA LEU A 11 6.69 -17.29 -1.36
C LEU A 11 5.77 -18.47 -1.65
N LYS A 12 6.20 -19.70 -1.34
CA LYS A 12 5.46 -20.95 -1.62
C LYS A 12 5.12 -21.11 -3.10
N LEU A 13 6.04 -20.68 -3.96
CA LEU A 13 5.94 -20.81 -5.41
C LEU A 13 6.84 -21.96 -5.91
N ARG A 14 6.52 -22.53 -7.07
CA ARG A 14 7.37 -23.55 -7.68
C ARG A 14 8.67 -22.91 -8.22
N PRO A 15 9.83 -23.60 -8.10
CA PRO A 15 11.10 -23.05 -8.59
C PRO A 15 11.07 -22.58 -10.04
N ALA A 16 10.40 -23.33 -10.93
CA ALA A 16 10.25 -22.98 -12.33
C ALA A 16 9.45 -21.68 -12.56
N GLN A 17 8.42 -21.41 -11.74
CA GLN A 17 7.67 -20.15 -11.79
C GLN A 17 8.55 -18.97 -11.38
N VAL A 18 9.32 -19.16 -10.29
CA VAL A 18 10.23 -18.10 -9.80
C VAL A 18 11.33 -17.80 -10.83
N GLU A 19 11.95 -18.84 -11.41
CA GLU A 19 12.98 -18.67 -12.41
C GLU A 19 12.48 -17.95 -13.66
N ALA A 20 11.30 -18.33 -14.16
CA ALA A 20 10.69 -17.66 -15.31
C ALA A 20 10.32 -16.20 -14.99
N ALA A 21 9.75 -15.93 -13.81
CA ALA A 21 9.39 -14.57 -13.40
C ALA A 21 10.63 -13.68 -13.23
N VAL A 22 11.68 -14.17 -12.56
CA VAL A 22 12.94 -13.44 -12.38
C VAL A 22 13.58 -13.12 -13.73
N ARG A 23 13.63 -14.09 -14.65
CA ARG A 23 14.16 -13.87 -16.00
C ARG A 23 13.39 -12.78 -16.75
N LEU A 24 12.04 -12.84 -16.72
CA LEU A 24 11.21 -11.85 -17.40
C LEU A 24 11.37 -10.44 -16.81
N LEU A 25 11.50 -10.33 -15.49
CA LEU A 25 11.78 -9.06 -14.81
C LEU A 25 13.16 -8.52 -15.19
N ASP A 26 14.18 -9.37 -15.24
CA ASP A 26 15.54 -8.99 -15.62
C ASP A 26 15.66 -8.57 -17.11
N GLU A 27 14.82 -9.15 -17.97
CA GLU A 27 14.64 -8.68 -19.35
C GLU A 27 13.95 -7.32 -19.43
N GLY A 28 13.46 -6.79 -18.29
CA GLY A 28 12.81 -5.48 -18.16
C GLY A 28 11.36 -5.47 -18.65
N ASN A 29 10.66 -6.59 -18.52
CA ASN A 29 9.21 -6.63 -18.70
C ASN A 29 8.52 -6.05 -17.48
N THR A 30 7.41 -5.37 -17.69
CA THR A 30 6.58 -4.82 -16.61
C THR A 30 5.73 -5.92 -15.96
N ILE A 31 5.42 -5.75 -14.67
CA ILE A 31 4.61 -6.73 -13.94
C ILE A 31 3.23 -6.95 -14.58
N PRO A 32 2.46 -5.91 -14.96
CA PRO A 32 1.18 -6.11 -15.63
C PRO A 32 1.29 -6.89 -16.95
N PHE A 33 2.35 -6.64 -17.73
CA PHE A 33 2.58 -7.37 -18.97
C PHE A 33 2.88 -8.85 -18.72
N ILE A 34 3.71 -9.17 -17.74
CA ILE A 34 4.01 -10.55 -17.35
C ILE A 34 2.72 -11.25 -16.88
N ALA A 35 1.98 -10.63 -15.95
CA ALA A 35 0.75 -11.19 -15.39
C ALA A 35 -0.31 -11.48 -16.47
N ARG A 36 -0.42 -10.63 -17.48
CA ARG A 36 -1.44 -10.75 -18.51
C ARG A 36 -1.02 -11.59 -19.71
N TYR A 37 0.21 -11.38 -20.23
CA TYR A 37 0.64 -11.89 -21.55
C TYR A 37 1.75 -12.94 -21.48
N ARG A 38 2.26 -13.28 -20.30
CA ARG A 38 3.31 -14.32 -20.10
C ARG A 38 2.88 -15.40 -19.10
N LYS A 39 1.55 -15.62 -18.99
CA LYS A 39 0.94 -16.60 -18.07
C LYS A 39 1.50 -17.99 -18.23
N GLU A 40 1.71 -18.45 -19.47
CA GLU A 40 2.25 -19.78 -19.76
C GLU A 40 3.68 -19.97 -19.23
N MET A 41 4.50 -18.90 -19.29
CA MET A 41 5.88 -18.95 -18.81
C MET A 41 5.96 -18.96 -17.30
N THR A 42 5.05 -18.25 -16.62
CA THR A 42 5.01 -18.11 -15.15
C THR A 42 4.02 -19.04 -14.49
N ASP A 43 3.35 -19.91 -15.29
CA ASP A 43 2.26 -20.75 -14.84
C ASP A 43 1.21 -19.96 -14.04
N SER A 44 0.73 -18.89 -14.69
CA SER A 44 -0.37 -18.03 -14.25
C SER A 44 -0.13 -17.28 -12.93
N LEU A 45 1.10 -16.83 -12.66
CA LEU A 45 1.33 -15.88 -11.56
C LEU A 45 0.56 -14.59 -11.84
N ASP A 46 -0.22 -14.15 -10.85
CA ASP A 46 -0.96 -12.90 -10.91
C ASP A 46 -0.08 -11.67 -10.57
N ASP A 47 -0.64 -10.49 -10.72
CA ASP A 47 0.05 -9.22 -10.45
C ASP A 47 0.53 -9.12 -9.01
N ALA A 48 -0.26 -9.57 -8.04
CA ALA A 48 0.09 -9.53 -6.62
C ALA A 48 1.29 -10.44 -6.31
N ALA A 49 1.25 -11.69 -6.75
CA ALA A 49 2.35 -12.63 -6.56
C ALA A 49 3.65 -12.17 -7.26
N LEU A 50 3.55 -11.56 -8.43
CA LEU A 50 4.70 -11.00 -9.16
C LEU A 50 5.28 -9.77 -8.44
N ARG A 51 4.47 -8.92 -7.81
CA ARG A 51 4.94 -7.79 -6.99
C ARG A 51 5.64 -8.28 -5.75
N ASP A 52 5.03 -9.20 -5.01
CA ASP A 52 5.66 -9.80 -3.82
C ASP A 52 7.01 -10.46 -4.19
N LEU A 53 7.07 -11.15 -5.33
CA LEU A 53 8.30 -11.76 -5.84
C LEU A 53 9.34 -10.69 -6.19
N SER A 54 8.95 -9.62 -6.87
CA SER A 54 9.84 -8.51 -7.26
C SER A 54 10.41 -7.80 -6.03
N ASP A 55 9.58 -7.46 -5.04
CA ASP A 55 9.99 -6.81 -3.80
C ASP A 55 10.95 -7.71 -3.01
N ARG A 56 10.63 -9.02 -2.91
CA ARG A 56 11.49 -9.97 -2.20
C ARG A 56 12.80 -10.25 -2.93
N LEU A 57 12.78 -10.30 -4.25
CA LEU A 57 13.97 -10.42 -5.09
C LEU A 57 14.93 -9.25 -4.87
N GLU A 58 14.41 -8.03 -4.85
CA GLU A 58 15.20 -6.83 -4.58
C GLU A 58 15.83 -6.88 -3.18
N TYR A 59 15.05 -7.26 -2.16
CA TYR A 59 15.57 -7.43 -0.81
C TYR A 59 16.72 -8.45 -0.76
N LEU A 60 16.56 -9.61 -1.37
CA LEU A 60 17.58 -10.67 -1.35
C LEU A 60 18.83 -10.28 -2.15
N ARG A 61 18.68 -9.54 -3.25
CA ARG A 61 19.82 -8.96 -4.00
C ARG A 61 20.58 -7.93 -3.15
N ASN A 62 19.87 -7.09 -2.42
CA ASN A 62 20.46 -6.13 -1.49
C ASN A 62 21.17 -6.84 -0.34
N LEU A 63 20.58 -7.91 0.21
CA LEU A 63 21.22 -8.76 1.22
C LEU A 63 22.51 -9.40 0.70
N GLN A 64 22.48 -9.96 -0.51
CA GLN A 64 23.66 -10.56 -1.13
C GLN A 64 24.78 -9.54 -1.35
N LYS A 65 24.43 -8.38 -1.90
CA LYS A 65 25.38 -7.26 -2.05
C LYS A 65 25.99 -6.86 -0.71
N ARG A 66 25.17 -6.80 0.36
CA ARG A 66 25.66 -6.46 1.69
C ARG A 66 26.60 -7.50 2.26
N ARG A 67 26.32 -8.81 2.07
CA ARG A 67 27.26 -9.89 2.45
C ARG A 67 28.61 -9.71 1.76
N GLU A 68 28.62 -9.45 0.44
CA GLU A 68 29.84 -9.24 -0.33
C GLU A 68 30.65 -8.02 0.16
N GLU A 69 29.97 -6.90 0.47
CA GLU A 69 30.58 -5.71 1.05
C GLU A 69 31.25 -6.01 2.40
N VAL A 70 30.53 -6.74 3.28
CA VAL A 70 31.02 -7.12 4.60
C VAL A 70 32.22 -8.06 4.50
N LEU A 71 32.14 -9.11 3.68
CA LEU A 71 33.25 -10.03 3.46
C LEU A 71 34.48 -9.31 2.93
N ARG A 72 34.31 -8.41 1.96
CA ARG A 72 35.41 -7.59 1.46
C ARG A 72 36.05 -6.75 2.55
N SER A 73 35.26 -6.05 3.36
CA SER A 73 35.75 -5.21 4.43
C SER A 73 36.52 -5.99 5.52
N ILE A 74 36.07 -7.23 5.84
CA ILE A 74 36.76 -8.10 6.80
C ILE A 74 38.05 -8.67 6.20
N THR A 75 38.05 -9.01 4.90
CA THR A 75 39.24 -9.47 4.18
C THR A 75 40.32 -8.39 4.14
N GLU A 76 39.95 -7.14 3.85
CA GLU A 76 40.88 -6.00 3.83
C GLU A 76 41.51 -5.75 5.23
N GLN A 77 40.88 -6.21 6.30
CA GLN A 77 41.40 -6.18 7.67
C GLN A 77 42.24 -7.41 8.04
N GLU A 78 42.43 -8.37 7.11
CA GLU A 78 43.14 -9.65 7.33
C GLU A 78 42.54 -10.49 8.48
N LYS A 79 41.21 -10.36 8.71
CA LYS A 79 40.49 -11.02 9.82
C LYS A 79 39.45 -12.04 9.37
N LEU A 80 39.35 -12.31 8.07
CA LEU A 80 38.38 -13.28 7.56
C LEU A 80 38.85 -14.70 7.89
N THR A 81 37.97 -15.48 8.54
CA THR A 81 38.16 -16.92 8.76
C THR A 81 37.14 -17.71 7.94
N PRO A 82 37.42 -18.99 7.63
CA PRO A 82 36.47 -19.82 6.89
C PRO A 82 35.12 -19.97 7.60
N GLU A 83 35.12 -20.01 8.94
CA GLU A 83 33.90 -20.12 9.75
C GLU A 83 33.06 -18.85 9.67
N LEU A 84 33.71 -17.67 9.71
CA LEU A 84 33.05 -16.37 9.60
C LEU A 84 32.49 -16.17 8.19
N GLU A 85 33.24 -16.53 7.15
CA GLU A 85 32.78 -16.50 5.77
C GLU A 85 31.53 -17.38 5.59
N ALA A 86 31.55 -18.60 6.12
CA ALA A 86 30.39 -19.49 6.10
C ALA A 86 29.20 -18.92 6.85
N ALA A 87 29.41 -18.31 8.03
CA ALA A 87 28.36 -17.67 8.82
C ALA A 87 27.74 -16.46 8.11
N VAL A 88 28.54 -15.57 7.50
CA VAL A 88 28.04 -14.42 6.74
C VAL A 88 27.24 -14.88 5.52
N ASN A 89 27.71 -15.89 4.82
CA ASN A 89 27.00 -16.45 3.67
C ASN A 89 25.69 -17.16 4.05
N ALA A 90 25.62 -17.75 5.24
CA ALA A 90 24.44 -18.42 5.78
C ALA A 90 23.41 -17.46 6.40
N ALA A 91 23.78 -16.22 6.72
CA ALA A 91 22.89 -15.24 7.34
C ALA A 91 21.70 -14.94 6.44
N THR A 92 20.48 -15.04 6.94
CA THR A 92 19.23 -14.90 6.17
C THR A 92 18.63 -13.51 6.19
N THR A 93 19.13 -12.66 7.08
CA THR A 93 18.65 -11.28 7.26
C THR A 93 19.80 -10.29 7.30
N LEU A 94 19.49 -9.01 6.98
CA LEU A 94 20.45 -7.92 7.13
C LEU A 94 20.92 -7.76 8.59
N ALA A 95 20.05 -7.99 9.56
CA ALA A 95 20.36 -7.91 10.97
C ALA A 95 21.45 -8.96 11.36
N GLU A 96 21.31 -10.19 10.88
CA GLU A 96 22.33 -11.24 11.13
C GLU A 96 23.67 -10.89 10.48
N VAL A 97 23.66 -10.34 9.26
CA VAL A 97 24.92 -9.88 8.59
C VAL A 97 25.56 -8.73 9.37
N GLU A 98 24.77 -7.76 9.84
CA GLU A 98 25.29 -6.64 10.64
C GLU A 98 25.82 -7.09 12.02
N ASP A 99 25.18 -8.08 12.67
CA ASP A 99 25.68 -8.65 13.93
C ASP A 99 27.05 -9.35 13.74
N LEU A 100 27.21 -10.13 12.66
CA LEU A 100 28.48 -10.77 12.31
C LEU A 100 29.58 -9.75 11.95
N TYR A 101 29.20 -8.64 11.30
CA TYR A 101 30.12 -7.57 10.93
C TYR A 101 30.50 -6.66 12.09
N ARG A 102 29.69 -6.60 13.15
CA ARG A 102 29.80 -5.64 14.25
C ARG A 102 31.18 -5.57 14.90
N PRO A 103 31.88 -6.71 15.21
CA PRO A 103 33.24 -6.70 15.77
C PRO A 103 34.27 -6.08 14.82
N TYR A 104 34.03 -6.09 13.51
CA TYR A 104 34.95 -5.65 12.47
C TYR A 104 34.63 -4.27 11.92
N LYS A 105 33.46 -3.73 12.29
CA LYS A 105 33.00 -2.43 11.80
C LYS A 105 33.89 -1.32 12.36
N PRO A 106 34.42 -0.41 11.51
CA PRO A 106 35.19 0.73 11.98
C PRO A 106 34.39 1.52 13.02
N LYS A 107 34.90 1.58 14.24
CA LYS A 107 34.25 2.28 15.34
C LYS A 107 34.86 3.68 15.51
N ARG A 108 34.06 4.62 15.99
CA ARG A 108 34.58 5.86 16.57
C ARG A 108 35.39 5.49 17.83
N ARG A 109 36.26 6.40 18.28
CA ARG A 109 37.07 6.22 19.51
C ARG A 109 36.16 5.94 20.72
N THR A 110 36.16 4.67 21.15
CA THR A 110 35.36 4.17 22.28
C THR A 110 36.21 3.99 23.52
N ARG A 111 35.61 3.77 24.71
CA ARG A 111 36.36 3.46 25.93
C ARG A 111 37.19 2.20 25.78
N GLY A 112 36.61 1.13 25.18
CA GLY A 112 37.33 -0.11 24.93
C GLY A 112 38.47 0.06 23.92
N SER A 113 38.27 0.84 22.81
CA SER A 113 39.36 1.12 21.86
C SER A 113 40.50 1.91 22.49
N ILE A 114 40.19 2.90 23.35
CA ILE A 114 41.20 3.64 24.11
C ILE A 114 41.96 2.70 25.06
N ALA A 115 41.25 1.80 25.72
CA ALA A 115 41.89 0.82 26.63
C ALA A 115 42.79 -0.16 25.86
N ARG A 116 42.43 -0.56 24.63
CA ARG A 116 43.29 -1.36 23.74
C ARG A 116 44.55 -0.60 23.31
N GLU A 117 44.41 0.69 22.94
CA GLU A 117 45.54 1.57 22.64
C GLU A 117 46.52 1.69 23.83
N LYS A 118 46.01 1.64 25.07
CA LYS A 118 46.80 1.63 26.31
C LYS A 118 47.46 0.27 26.60
N GLY A 119 47.19 -0.77 25.80
CA GLY A 119 47.78 -2.09 25.94
C GLY A 119 47.12 -3.00 26.98
N LEU A 120 45.83 -2.76 27.32
CA LEU A 120 45.09 -3.51 28.34
C LEU A 120 44.39 -4.76 27.82
N GLU A 121 44.47 -5.07 26.52
CA GLU A 121 43.87 -6.26 25.88
C GLU A 121 44.33 -7.58 26.55
N PRO A 122 45.63 -7.80 26.88
CA PRO A 122 46.07 -9.04 27.51
C PRO A 122 45.46 -9.23 28.92
N LEU A 123 45.21 -8.14 29.68
CA LEU A 123 44.52 -8.21 30.97
C LEU A 123 43.07 -8.62 30.77
N ALA A 124 42.36 -8.03 29.82
CA ALA A 124 40.99 -8.40 29.45
C ALA A 124 40.90 -9.88 29.04
N ALA A 125 41.85 -10.36 28.22
CA ALA A 125 41.92 -11.76 27.82
C ALA A 125 42.16 -12.72 28.99
N ALA A 126 43.00 -12.35 29.94
CA ALA A 126 43.28 -13.14 31.14
C ALA A 126 42.04 -13.23 32.08
N ILE A 127 41.28 -12.13 32.23
CA ILE A 127 40.01 -12.13 32.98
C ILE A 127 38.98 -12.99 32.26
N ARG A 128 38.83 -12.87 30.93
CA ARG A 128 37.92 -13.66 30.10
C ARG A 128 38.16 -15.15 30.18
N ALA A 129 39.42 -15.58 30.27
CA ALA A 129 39.80 -16.99 30.38
C ALA A 129 39.28 -17.65 31.66
N GLN A 130 39.06 -16.91 32.76
CA GLN A 130 38.53 -17.39 34.05
C GLN A 130 39.24 -18.62 34.62
N ASN A 131 40.48 -18.84 34.23
CA ASN A 131 41.28 -20.05 34.58
C ASN A 131 42.24 -19.83 35.74
N THR A 132 42.14 -18.72 36.47
CA THR A 132 43.00 -18.35 37.59
C THR A 132 42.19 -18.02 38.85
N LEU A 133 42.82 -18.23 40.00
CA LEU A 133 42.30 -17.81 41.30
C LEU A 133 42.78 -16.43 41.75
N GLN A 134 43.66 -15.80 40.94
CA GLN A 134 44.09 -14.44 41.23
C GLN A 134 42.96 -13.43 41.13
N GLU A 135 42.95 -12.46 42.02
CA GLU A 135 42.04 -11.33 41.93
C GLU A 135 42.38 -10.45 40.73
N PRO A 136 41.42 -10.03 39.92
CA PRO A 136 41.61 -9.18 38.74
C PRO A 136 42.42 -7.90 39.05
N LEU A 137 42.24 -7.30 40.22
CA LEU A 137 42.99 -6.12 40.64
C LEU A 137 44.48 -6.41 40.80
N SER A 138 44.84 -7.55 41.37
CA SER A 138 46.25 -7.98 41.48
C SER A 138 46.88 -8.32 40.14
N MET A 139 46.08 -8.85 39.21
CA MET A 139 46.52 -9.07 37.82
C MET A 139 46.80 -7.74 37.12
N ALA A 140 46.00 -6.71 37.40
CA ALA A 140 46.07 -5.38 36.81
C ALA A 140 47.33 -4.59 37.22
N GLU A 141 47.95 -4.89 38.38
CA GLU A 141 49.17 -4.22 38.84
C GLU A 141 50.30 -4.28 37.78
N LYS A 142 50.36 -5.35 36.98
CA LYS A 142 51.39 -5.55 35.94
C LYS A 142 51.22 -4.66 34.72
N TYR A 143 50.06 -4.00 34.63
CA TYR A 143 49.69 -3.17 33.46
C TYR A 143 49.64 -1.68 33.78
N ILE A 144 50.21 -1.28 34.94
CA ILE A 144 50.40 0.12 35.29
C ILE A 144 51.45 0.71 34.36
N ASP A 145 51.07 1.76 33.61
CA ASP A 145 51.91 2.44 32.63
C ASP A 145 51.51 3.93 32.59
N PRO A 146 52.17 4.78 33.44
CA PRO A 146 51.83 6.20 33.46
C PRO A 146 52.06 6.93 32.14
N GLU A 147 52.99 6.44 31.28
CA GLU A 147 53.26 7.06 29.98
C GLU A 147 52.09 6.87 29.04
N LYS A 148 51.32 5.78 29.21
CA LYS A 148 50.05 5.51 28.46
C LYS A 148 48.82 5.99 29.22
N GLY A 149 48.97 6.71 30.33
CA GLY A 149 47.89 7.21 31.14
C GLY A 149 47.12 6.11 31.91
N VAL A 150 47.86 5.10 32.42
CA VAL A 150 47.37 4.07 33.33
C VAL A 150 48.14 4.24 34.62
N GLU A 151 47.62 5.05 35.55
CA GLU A 151 48.37 5.45 36.75
C GLU A 151 48.24 4.43 37.88
N THR A 152 47.11 3.71 37.95
CA THR A 152 46.79 2.76 39.02
C THR A 152 46.33 1.40 38.48
N ALA A 153 46.42 0.36 39.31
CA ALA A 153 45.82 -0.94 39.02
C ALA A 153 44.29 -0.85 38.81
N GLY A 154 43.65 0.11 39.48
CA GLY A 154 42.23 0.41 39.27
C GLY A 154 41.94 0.92 37.86
N ASP A 155 42.81 1.81 37.32
CA ASP A 155 42.67 2.31 35.95
C ASP A 155 42.88 1.18 34.93
N ALA A 156 43.88 0.31 35.15
CA ALA A 156 44.13 -0.84 34.33
C ALA A 156 42.93 -1.81 34.29
N LEU A 157 42.38 -2.13 35.45
CA LEU A 157 41.20 -2.99 35.58
C LEU A 157 39.98 -2.36 34.92
N SER A 158 39.73 -1.08 35.18
CA SER A 158 38.61 -0.36 34.54
C SER A 158 38.69 -0.40 33.01
N GLY A 159 39.88 -0.17 32.45
CA GLY A 159 40.09 -0.27 30.99
C GLY A 159 39.88 -1.70 30.46
N ALA A 160 40.35 -2.72 31.16
CA ALA A 160 40.11 -4.11 30.81
C ALA A 160 38.59 -4.46 30.85
N MET A 161 37.86 -3.96 31.84
CA MET A 161 36.39 -4.10 31.96
C MET A 161 35.67 -3.41 30.82
N ASP A 162 36.11 -2.22 30.40
CA ASP A 162 35.55 -1.54 29.21
C ASP A 162 35.75 -2.35 27.93
N ILE A 163 36.90 -3.01 27.75
CA ILE A 163 37.15 -3.94 26.63
C ILE A 163 36.18 -5.12 26.71
N LEU A 164 36.05 -5.78 27.88
CA LEU A 164 35.16 -6.92 28.04
C LEU A 164 33.70 -6.56 27.82
N ALA A 165 33.24 -5.40 28.30
CA ALA A 165 31.88 -4.93 28.09
C ALA A 165 31.59 -4.68 26.59
N GLU A 166 32.57 -4.16 25.86
CA GLU A 166 32.44 -3.95 24.41
C GLU A 166 32.41 -5.27 23.66
N ASP A 167 33.26 -6.22 23.98
CA ASP A 167 33.30 -7.54 23.37
C ASP A 167 31.98 -8.32 23.60
N ILE A 168 31.43 -8.24 24.81
CA ILE A 168 30.10 -8.82 25.13
C ILE A 168 29.00 -8.15 24.30
N SER A 169 29.04 -6.84 24.14
CA SER A 169 28.08 -6.08 23.33
C SER A 169 28.14 -6.44 21.85
N ASP A 170 29.32 -6.83 21.35
CA ASP A 170 29.55 -7.17 19.96
C ASP A 170 29.31 -8.66 19.64
N ASP A 171 29.12 -9.48 20.66
CA ASP A 171 28.86 -10.91 20.48
C ASP A 171 27.49 -11.17 19.85
N GLY A 172 27.50 -11.68 18.60
CA GLY A 172 26.28 -11.95 17.82
C GLY A 172 25.37 -13.00 18.45
N GLU A 173 25.93 -13.99 19.17
CA GLU A 173 25.17 -15.04 19.84
C GLU A 173 24.46 -14.51 21.10
N ILE A 174 25.08 -13.59 21.82
CA ILE A 174 24.48 -12.89 22.95
C ILE A 174 23.34 -12.02 22.43
N ARG A 175 23.58 -11.24 21.37
CA ARG A 175 22.55 -10.38 20.75
C ARG A 175 21.37 -11.16 20.24
N LYS A 176 21.61 -12.29 19.55
CA LYS A 176 20.55 -13.18 19.05
C LYS A 176 19.68 -13.73 20.19
N ALA A 177 20.31 -14.17 21.29
CA ALA A 177 19.58 -14.68 22.45
C ALA A 177 18.75 -13.59 23.14
N LEU A 178 19.29 -12.37 23.26
CA LEU A 178 18.60 -11.22 23.85
C LEU A 178 17.46 -10.74 22.95
N ARG A 179 17.60 -10.73 21.62
CA ARG A 179 16.55 -10.40 20.69
C ARG A 179 15.35 -11.34 20.84
N LEU A 180 15.60 -12.64 20.90
CA LEU A 180 14.56 -13.63 21.15
C LEU A 180 13.87 -13.43 22.52
N LEU A 181 14.65 -13.09 23.54
CA LEU A 181 14.12 -12.82 24.88
C LEU A 181 13.24 -11.55 24.88
N ILE A 182 13.67 -10.48 24.22
CA ILE A 182 12.92 -9.23 24.10
C ILE A 182 11.58 -9.50 23.40
N HIS A 183 11.57 -10.17 22.26
CA HIS A 183 10.33 -10.51 21.55
C HIS A 183 9.36 -11.33 22.42
N ARG A 184 9.89 -12.21 23.26
CA ARG A 184 9.08 -13.09 24.11
C ARG A 184 8.57 -12.42 25.38
N ALA A 185 9.38 -11.56 26.02
CA ALA A 185 9.17 -11.14 27.41
C ALA A 185 9.16 -9.63 27.63
N ALA A 186 9.60 -8.81 26.67
CA ALA A 186 9.60 -7.36 26.83
C ALA A 186 8.21 -6.76 26.60
N VAL A 187 8.04 -5.57 27.16
CA VAL A 187 6.79 -4.79 27.11
C VAL A 187 7.09 -3.43 26.49
N VAL A 188 6.29 -3.02 25.52
CA VAL A 188 6.23 -1.64 25.02
C VAL A 188 5.49 -0.82 26.06
N THR A 189 6.08 0.28 26.48
CA THR A 189 5.47 1.23 27.42
C THR A 189 5.42 2.61 26.81
N ALA A 190 4.42 3.40 27.19
CA ALA A 190 4.38 4.81 26.87
C ALA A 190 3.87 5.61 28.06
N THR A 191 4.42 6.79 28.27
CA THR A 191 4.03 7.73 29.31
C THR A 191 3.79 9.11 28.69
N GLY A 192 2.82 9.85 29.21
CA GLY A 192 2.53 11.22 28.80
C GLY A 192 2.13 12.09 29.98
N ASP A 193 2.00 13.41 29.77
CA ASP A 193 1.53 14.31 30.80
C ASP A 193 0.01 14.20 30.96
N SER A 194 -0.43 13.67 32.09
CA SER A 194 -1.85 13.48 32.40
C SER A 194 -2.66 14.78 32.52
N THR A 195 -2.00 15.94 32.62
CA THR A 195 -2.64 17.25 32.67
C THR A 195 -3.09 17.73 31.28
N GLU A 196 -2.49 17.21 30.20
CA GLU A 196 -2.83 17.54 28.84
C GLU A 196 -3.93 16.63 28.29
N ASN A 197 -4.94 17.24 27.66
CA ASN A 197 -6.02 16.49 27.01
C ASN A 197 -5.79 16.41 25.51
N THR A 198 -4.91 15.48 25.10
CA THR A 198 -4.58 15.24 23.68
C THR A 198 -5.29 13.99 23.16
N THR A 199 -5.19 13.76 21.85
CA THR A 199 -5.63 12.52 21.19
C THR A 199 -4.89 11.28 21.70
N TYR A 200 -3.71 11.48 22.33
CA TYR A 200 -2.86 10.42 22.86
C TYR A 200 -3.17 10.02 24.31
N LYS A 201 -4.20 10.59 24.94
CA LYS A 201 -4.54 10.34 26.33
C LYS A 201 -4.66 8.85 26.70
N MET A 202 -5.11 8.02 25.76
CA MET A 202 -5.22 6.58 25.95
C MET A 202 -3.86 5.86 26.08
N TYR A 203 -2.77 6.54 25.73
CA TYR A 203 -1.41 6.01 25.79
C TYR A 203 -0.56 6.62 26.94
N TYR A 204 -1.11 7.46 27.81
CA TYR A 204 -0.35 8.11 28.89
C TYR A 204 0.13 7.15 30.00
N ASP A 205 -0.48 6.01 30.15
CA ASP A 205 -0.02 4.88 30.97
C ASP A 205 -0.24 3.57 30.20
N PHE A 206 0.50 3.43 29.10
CA PHE A 206 0.34 2.31 28.19
C PHE A 206 1.37 1.22 28.45
N LYS A 207 0.90 -0.03 28.44
CA LYS A 207 1.75 -1.22 28.57
C LYS A 207 1.18 -2.36 27.76
N GLU A 208 1.96 -2.90 26.83
CA GLU A 208 1.55 -4.05 26.03
C GLU A 208 2.77 -4.90 25.63
N PRO A 209 2.69 -6.26 25.69
CA PRO A 209 3.80 -7.12 25.30
C PRO A 209 4.23 -6.89 23.85
N VAL A 210 5.54 -6.85 23.58
CA VAL A 210 6.13 -6.72 22.24
C VAL A 210 5.53 -7.74 21.27
N SER A 211 5.31 -8.98 21.72
CA SER A 211 4.77 -10.07 20.91
C SER A 211 3.29 -9.94 20.50
N ARG A 212 2.56 -8.99 21.06
CA ARG A 212 1.09 -8.86 20.86
C ARG A 212 0.64 -7.46 20.49
N ILE A 213 1.53 -6.48 20.51
CA ILE A 213 1.15 -5.09 20.23
C ILE A 213 0.62 -4.95 18.81
N ALA A 214 -0.53 -4.30 18.69
CA ALA A 214 -1.16 -4.09 17.39
C ALA A 214 -0.39 -3.02 16.57
N PRO A 215 -0.21 -3.22 15.25
CA PRO A 215 0.53 -2.33 14.37
C PRO A 215 0.10 -0.86 14.44
N HIS A 216 -1.20 -0.58 14.42
CA HIS A 216 -1.71 0.79 14.50
C HIS A 216 -1.34 1.51 15.80
N ARG A 217 -1.13 0.77 16.90
CA ARG A 217 -0.68 1.34 18.17
C ARG A 217 0.78 1.76 18.10
N ILE A 218 1.63 0.97 17.45
CA ILE A 218 3.04 1.34 17.20
C ILE A 218 3.13 2.64 16.40
N LEU A 219 2.32 2.78 15.34
CA LEU A 219 2.28 4.00 14.54
C LEU A 219 1.79 5.20 15.37
N ALA A 220 0.76 5.01 16.20
CA ALA A 220 0.27 6.04 17.11
C ALA A 220 1.30 6.47 18.14
N LEU A 221 2.00 5.50 18.77
CA LEU A 221 3.07 5.74 19.73
C LEU A 221 4.22 6.52 19.10
N ASN A 222 4.68 6.09 17.92
CA ASN A 222 5.75 6.78 17.18
C ASN A 222 5.39 8.22 16.83
N ARG A 223 4.13 8.47 16.41
CA ARG A 223 3.63 9.83 16.15
C ARG A 223 3.59 10.66 17.44
N GLY A 224 3.01 10.13 18.52
CA GLY A 224 2.92 10.83 19.79
C GLY A 224 4.27 11.19 20.38
N GLU A 225 5.29 10.33 20.17
CA GLU A 225 6.68 10.61 20.58
C GLU A 225 7.32 11.71 19.72
N LYS A 226 7.15 11.65 18.37
CA LYS A 226 7.63 12.70 17.46
C LYS A 226 7.00 14.06 17.73
N GLU A 227 5.74 14.09 18.11
CA GLU A 227 5.01 15.31 18.48
C GLU A 227 5.32 15.77 19.92
N GLY A 228 6.07 14.99 20.70
CA GLY A 228 6.50 15.33 22.06
C GLY A 228 5.46 15.09 23.15
N PHE A 229 4.32 14.45 22.85
CA PHE A 229 3.27 14.13 23.82
C PHE A 229 3.50 12.83 24.57
N LEU A 230 4.29 11.92 24.00
CA LEU A 230 4.59 10.62 24.59
C LEU A 230 6.10 10.41 24.71
N LYS A 231 6.47 9.63 25.72
CA LYS A 231 7.79 9.05 25.86
C LYS A 231 7.62 7.53 25.83
N THR A 232 8.18 6.89 24.81
CA THR A 232 8.07 5.46 24.59
C THR A 232 9.32 4.73 25.08
N ALA A 233 9.17 3.49 25.51
CA ALA A 233 10.29 2.61 25.88
C ALA A 233 9.92 1.14 25.67
N ILE A 234 10.95 0.31 25.44
CA ILE A 234 10.84 -1.15 25.47
C ILE A 234 11.51 -1.65 26.73
N VAL A 235 10.71 -2.15 27.65
CA VAL A 235 11.16 -2.55 28.98
C VAL A 235 11.24 -4.07 29.05
N LEU A 236 12.44 -4.57 29.34
CA LEU A 236 12.71 -5.96 29.70
C LEU A 236 13.17 -6.00 31.15
N GLU A 237 12.75 -6.99 31.92
CA GLU A 237 13.27 -7.21 33.26
C GLU A 237 14.80 -7.44 33.21
N GLU A 238 15.55 -6.55 33.85
CA GLU A 238 17.01 -6.52 33.80
C GLU A 238 17.62 -7.85 34.21
N GLU A 239 17.09 -8.49 35.27
CA GLU A 239 17.58 -9.78 35.76
C GLU A 239 17.56 -10.88 34.70
N LYS A 240 16.50 -10.91 33.83
CA LYS A 240 16.40 -11.88 32.75
C LYS A 240 17.46 -11.66 31.67
N ALA A 241 17.76 -10.40 31.37
CA ALA A 241 18.83 -10.03 30.44
C ALA A 241 20.20 -10.40 30.98
N LEU A 242 20.47 -10.03 32.22
CA LEU A 242 21.75 -10.32 32.90
C LEU A 242 21.98 -11.84 33.04
N GLU A 243 20.94 -12.60 33.35
CA GLU A 243 21.04 -14.06 33.42
C GLU A 243 21.37 -14.66 32.02
N THR A 244 20.80 -14.13 30.97
CA THR A 244 21.09 -14.56 29.60
C THR A 244 22.53 -14.28 29.21
N ILE A 245 23.05 -13.10 29.55
CA ILE A 245 24.45 -12.73 29.34
C ILE A 245 25.38 -13.62 30.21
N ARG A 246 25.07 -13.77 31.50
CA ARG A 246 25.85 -14.56 32.43
C ARG A 246 26.05 -16.01 31.98
N ARG A 247 24.97 -16.65 31.49
CA ARG A 247 25.03 -18.04 30.99
C ARG A 247 26.00 -18.22 29.81
N LYS A 248 26.26 -17.15 29.05
CA LYS A 248 27.15 -17.22 27.88
C LYS A 248 28.57 -16.74 28.21
N THR A 249 28.75 -15.92 29.23
CA THR A 249 30.02 -15.27 29.51
C THR A 249 30.73 -15.79 30.77
N VAL A 250 30.01 -16.31 31.76
CA VAL A 250 30.57 -16.79 33.01
C VAL A 250 30.71 -18.30 33.00
N THR A 251 31.95 -18.79 32.96
CA THR A 251 32.30 -20.21 32.89
C THR A 251 32.85 -20.78 34.21
N ALA A 252 33.31 -19.92 35.12
CA ALA A 252 33.87 -20.33 36.40
C ALA A 252 33.36 -19.46 37.57
N ASN A 253 33.18 -20.09 38.74
CA ASN A 253 32.78 -19.39 39.96
C ASN A 253 34.03 -18.90 40.74
N ASN A 254 34.77 -17.94 40.18
CA ASN A 254 35.95 -17.34 40.75
C ASN A 254 35.92 -15.80 40.64
N ALA A 255 36.97 -15.10 41.04
CA ALA A 255 37.05 -13.65 40.97
C ALA A 255 36.92 -13.11 39.51
N CYS A 256 37.55 -13.78 38.56
CA CYS A 256 37.43 -13.43 37.14
C CYS A 256 35.99 -13.65 36.63
N GLY A 257 35.28 -14.72 37.06
CA GLY A 257 33.88 -14.95 36.74
C GLY A 257 32.95 -13.85 37.27
N ARG A 258 33.23 -13.35 38.49
CA ARG A 258 32.52 -12.18 39.06
C ARG A 258 32.77 -10.92 38.22
N ALA A 259 34.03 -10.65 37.86
CA ALA A 259 34.38 -9.54 36.97
C ALA A 259 33.71 -9.64 35.61
N MET A 260 33.62 -10.84 35.02
CA MET A 260 32.86 -11.05 33.75
C MET A 260 31.36 -10.76 33.93
N ALA A 261 30.76 -11.12 35.06
CA ALA A 261 29.36 -10.79 35.33
C ALA A 261 29.15 -9.27 35.49
N GLU A 262 30.07 -8.56 36.11
CA GLU A 262 30.07 -7.09 36.24
C GLU A 262 30.24 -6.42 34.86
N ALA A 263 31.21 -6.88 34.05
CA ALA A 263 31.34 -6.41 32.65
C ALA A 263 30.10 -6.65 31.82
N GLY A 264 29.41 -7.79 32.00
CA GLY A 264 28.13 -8.10 31.40
C GLY A 264 27.02 -7.15 31.81
N ALA A 265 26.97 -6.77 33.10
CA ALA A 265 25.98 -5.79 33.58
C ALA A 265 26.26 -4.38 33.04
N ASP A 266 27.50 -3.93 32.96
CA ASP A 266 27.88 -2.67 32.34
C ASP A 266 27.56 -2.69 30.83
N SER A 267 27.92 -3.79 30.16
CA SER A 267 27.61 -4.00 28.75
C SER A 267 26.08 -3.89 28.45
N TRP A 268 25.27 -4.56 29.29
CA TRP A 268 23.82 -4.46 29.17
C TRP A 268 23.35 -3.03 29.33
N LYS A 269 23.65 -2.41 30.44
CA LYS A 269 23.12 -1.08 30.78
C LYS A 269 23.55 0.02 29.83
N ARG A 270 24.81 0.02 29.39
CA ARG A 270 25.42 1.12 28.66
C ARG A 270 25.38 0.90 27.14
N LEU A 271 25.48 -0.34 26.65
CA LEU A 271 25.70 -0.65 25.25
C LEU A 271 24.55 -1.45 24.62
N ILE A 272 24.12 -2.54 25.27
CA ILE A 272 23.18 -3.47 24.65
C ILE A 272 21.75 -2.97 24.79
N ALA A 273 21.27 -2.63 25.98
CA ALA A 273 19.86 -2.27 26.19
C ALA A 273 19.43 -1.08 25.32
N PRO A 274 20.15 0.07 25.25
CA PRO A 274 19.74 1.16 24.37
C PRO A 274 19.77 0.79 22.89
N SER A 275 20.73 -0.05 22.48
CA SER A 275 20.83 -0.52 21.08
C SER A 275 19.69 -1.46 20.72
N MET A 276 19.35 -2.41 21.59
CA MET A 276 18.28 -3.38 21.38
C MET A 276 16.89 -2.73 21.43
N GLU A 277 16.71 -1.75 22.30
CA GLU A 277 15.48 -0.95 22.35
C GLU A 277 15.22 -0.25 21.03
N ASN A 278 16.19 0.48 20.50
CA ASN A 278 16.10 1.16 19.20
C ASN A 278 15.89 0.17 18.05
N GLU A 279 16.59 -0.98 18.06
CA GLU A 279 16.45 -2.04 17.07
C GLU A 279 15.04 -2.61 17.07
N THR A 280 14.53 -2.98 18.23
CA THR A 280 13.19 -3.57 18.38
C THR A 280 12.10 -2.57 18.01
N PHE A 281 12.22 -1.31 18.43
CA PHE A 281 11.22 -0.30 18.10
C PHE A 281 11.19 -0.03 16.58
N ARG A 282 12.36 0.01 15.94
CA ARG A 282 12.47 0.15 14.48
C ARG A 282 11.84 -1.04 13.75
N GLU A 283 12.10 -2.27 14.18
CA GLU A 283 11.50 -3.48 13.59
C GLU A 283 9.98 -3.47 13.74
N LEU A 284 9.46 -3.14 14.92
CA LEU A 284 8.01 -3.00 15.14
C LEU A 284 7.40 -1.92 14.24
N PHE A 285 8.10 -0.79 14.08
CA PHE A 285 7.64 0.32 13.23
C PHE A 285 7.66 -0.05 11.73
N GLU A 286 8.72 -0.72 11.26
CA GLU A 286 8.82 -1.20 9.89
C GLU A 286 7.69 -2.19 9.57
N ASN A 287 7.46 -3.18 10.43
CA ASN A 287 6.37 -4.15 10.29
C ASN A 287 4.98 -3.48 10.31
N ALA A 288 4.78 -2.53 11.23
CA ALA A 288 3.53 -1.77 11.33
C ALA A 288 3.29 -0.91 10.08
N SER A 289 4.34 -0.29 9.55
CA SER A 289 4.28 0.51 8.33
C SER A 289 3.92 -0.34 7.11
N GLU A 290 4.55 -1.51 6.93
CA GLU A 290 4.24 -2.41 5.81
C GLU A 290 2.79 -2.89 5.86
N GLN A 291 2.26 -3.22 7.05
CA GLN A 291 0.85 -3.60 7.18
C GLN A 291 -0.08 -2.43 6.85
N ALA A 292 0.21 -1.22 7.33
CA ALA A 292 -0.61 -0.05 7.04
C ALA A 292 -0.55 0.34 5.54
N ILE A 293 0.61 0.21 4.89
CA ILE A 293 0.77 0.41 3.45
C ILE A 293 -0.08 -0.60 2.68
N ARG A 294 -0.09 -1.88 3.10
CA ARG A 294 -0.92 -2.92 2.47
C ARG A 294 -2.41 -2.58 2.56
N VAL A 295 -2.90 -2.20 3.73
CA VAL A 295 -4.31 -1.79 3.91
C VAL A 295 -4.63 -0.55 3.06
N PHE A 296 -3.72 0.41 2.98
CA PHE A 296 -3.90 1.57 2.11
C PHE A 296 -3.96 1.16 0.63
N ALA A 297 -3.07 0.29 0.20
CA ALA A 297 -3.05 -0.24 -1.17
C ALA A 297 -4.35 -0.96 -1.53
N GLU A 298 -4.88 -1.79 -0.63
CA GLU A 298 -6.17 -2.46 -0.80
C GLU A 298 -7.33 -1.47 -0.90
N ASN A 299 -7.41 -0.49 0.00
CA ASN A 299 -8.42 0.55 -0.04
C ASN A 299 -8.36 1.37 -1.34
N LEU A 300 -7.15 1.72 -1.79
CA LEU A 300 -6.95 2.43 -3.06
C LEU A 300 -7.41 1.59 -4.24
N HIS A 301 -7.04 0.31 -4.29
CA HIS A 301 -7.46 -0.61 -5.34
C HIS A 301 -8.99 -0.64 -5.45
N HIS A 302 -9.70 -0.84 -4.34
CA HIS A 302 -11.16 -0.90 -4.33
C HIS A 302 -11.81 0.43 -4.73
N LEU A 303 -11.22 1.55 -4.32
CA LEU A 303 -11.71 2.87 -4.74
C LEU A 303 -11.57 3.09 -6.25
N LEU A 304 -10.40 2.74 -6.82
CA LEU A 304 -10.14 2.89 -8.25
C LEU A 304 -10.96 1.91 -9.11
N MET A 305 -11.26 0.74 -8.57
CA MET A 305 -12.04 -0.30 -9.25
C MET A 305 -13.55 -0.17 -9.06
N GLN A 306 -14.04 0.93 -8.48
CA GLN A 306 -15.48 1.18 -8.43
C GLN A 306 -16.10 1.23 -9.84
N PRO A 307 -17.32 0.67 -10.03
CA PRO A 307 -17.97 0.65 -11.34
C PRO A 307 -18.27 2.06 -11.83
N PRO A 308 -17.97 2.37 -13.10
CA PRO A 308 -18.28 3.66 -13.71
C PRO A 308 -19.79 3.80 -13.97
N LEU A 309 -20.31 5.02 -13.86
CA LEU A 309 -21.65 5.38 -14.27
C LEU A 309 -21.62 5.99 -15.68
N THR A 310 -21.49 5.14 -16.68
CA THR A 310 -21.28 5.55 -18.07
C THR A 310 -22.58 6.06 -18.73
N GLY A 311 -22.44 6.93 -19.74
CA GLY A 311 -23.55 7.37 -20.57
C GLY A 311 -24.50 8.39 -19.92
N GLN A 312 -24.21 8.86 -18.72
CA GLN A 312 -25.05 9.81 -17.98
C GLN A 312 -24.58 11.25 -18.12
N VAL A 313 -25.52 12.18 -18.15
CA VAL A 313 -25.24 13.61 -17.99
C VAL A 313 -25.29 13.92 -16.50
N VAL A 314 -24.19 14.41 -15.93
CA VAL A 314 -24.01 14.58 -14.49
C VAL A 314 -23.86 16.04 -14.12
N LEU A 315 -24.58 16.50 -13.10
CA LEU A 315 -24.36 17.77 -12.43
C LEU A 315 -23.44 17.53 -11.22
N GLY A 316 -22.19 18.00 -11.28
CA GLY A 316 -21.30 18.04 -10.12
C GLY A 316 -21.65 19.22 -9.22
N TRP A 317 -21.74 18.95 -7.93
CA TRP A 317 -22.02 19.91 -6.89
C TRP A 317 -20.89 19.90 -5.87
N ASP A 318 -20.07 20.95 -5.88
CA ASP A 318 -19.03 21.18 -4.89
C ASP A 318 -19.59 22.08 -3.78
N PRO A 319 -19.91 21.53 -2.57
CA PRO A 319 -20.54 22.26 -1.50
C PRO A 319 -19.62 23.33 -0.89
N GLY A 320 -20.20 24.45 -0.41
CA GLY A 320 -19.44 25.48 0.29
C GLY A 320 -20.31 26.54 0.94
N TYR A 321 -19.85 27.11 2.06
CA TYR A 321 -20.56 28.17 2.78
C TYR A 321 -20.27 29.57 2.20
N ARG A 322 -19.06 30.10 2.44
CA ARG A 322 -18.74 31.50 2.16
C ARG A 322 -18.67 31.82 0.67
N ASN A 323 -18.06 30.93 -0.10
CA ASN A 323 -17.83 31.14 -1.54
C ASN A 323 -18.98 30.56 -2.40
N GLY A 324 -20.08 30.10 -1.76
CA GLY A 324 -21.18 29.43 -2.43
C GLY A 324 -20.82 28.02 -2.92
N CYS A 325 -21.84 27.28 -3.35
CA CYS A 325 -21.67 25.97 -3.97
C CYS A 325 -21.38 26.15 -5.47
N LYS A 326 -20.40 25.40 -6.00
CA LYS A 326 -20.04 25.43 -7.41
C LYS A 326 -20.68 24.25 -8.13
N LEU A 327 -21.21 24.53 -9.28
CA LEU A 327 -21.92 23.58 -10.11
C LEU A 327 -21.23 23.45 -11.45
N ALA A 328 -21.11 22.22 -11.96
CA ALA A 328 -20.65 21.96 -13.30
C ALA A 328 -21.47 20.83 -13.90
N VAL A 329 -22.06 21.06 -15.07
CA VAL A 329 -22.74 20.02 -15.87
C VAL A 329 -21.76 19.43 -16.83
N VAL A 330 -21.62 18.10 -16.81
CA VAL A 330 -20.78 17.35 -17.76
C VAL A 330 -21.65 16.40 -18.58
N ASP A 331 -21.35 16.28 -19.86
CA ASP A 331 -22.01 15.33 -20.74
C ASP A 331 -21.52 13.89 -20.50
N ALA A 332 -22.08 12.94 -21.23
CA ALA A 332 -21.75 11.52 -21.12
C ALA A 332 -20.26 11.19 -21.39
N THR A 333 -19.51 12.12 -21.99
CA THR A 333 -18.06 11.97 -22.29
C THR A 333 -17.19 12.71 -21.29
N GLY A 334 -17.78 13.36 -20.28
CA GLY A 334 -17.08 14.17 -19.28
C GLY A 334 -16.75 15.60 -19.75
N ARG A 335 -17.24 16.05 -20.92
CA ARG A 335 -17.08 17.42 -21.41
C ARG A 335 -17.98 18.36 -20.63
N VAL A 336 -17.46 19.52 -20.22
CA VAL A 336 -18.23 20.54 -19.50
C VAL A 336 -19.21 21.23 -20.48
N LEU A 337 -20.50 21.23 -20.12
CA LEU A 337 -21.58 21.88 -20.87
C LEU A 337 -21.95 23.23 -20.29
N ASP A 338 -21.99 23.36 -18.97
CA ASP A 338 -22.40 24.58 -18.28
C ASP A 338 -21.81 24.64 -16.87
N THR A 339 -21.71 25.83 -16.30
CA THR A 339 -21.24 26.02 -14.92
C THR A 339 -22.10 27.09 -14.23
N ALA A 340 -22.21 27.03 -12.90
CA ALA A 340 -22.89 28.03 -12.11
C ALA A 340 -22.34 28.07 -10.68
N VAL A 341 -22.59 29.20 -10.00
CA VAL A 341 -22.35 29.35 -8.56
C VAL A 341 -23.68 29.67 -7.90
N VAL A 342 -24.02 28.97 -6.84
CA VAL A 342 -25.26 29.15 -6.06
C VAL A 342 -24.97 29.30 -4.58
N TYR A 343 -25.86 29.94 -3.85
CA TYR A 343 -25.64 30.29 -2.44
C TYR A 343 -26.77 29.80 -1.53
N PRO A 344 -27.01 28.46 -1.46
CA PRO A 344 -28.15 27.90 -0.71
C PRO A 344 -27.92 27.88 0.82
N THR A 345 -26.67 27.97 1.26
CA THR A 345 -26.24 27.80 2.64
C THR A 345 -26.02 29.14 3.33
N GLN A 346 -25.88 29.11 4.67
CA GLN A 346 -25.50 30.31 5.42
C GLN A 346 -24.13 30.86 4.93
N PRO A 347 -23.92 32.17 4.98
CA PRO A 347 -24.81 33.23 5.50
C PRO A 347 -25.89 33.72 4.52
N PHE A 348 -25.88 33.26 3.28
CA PHE A 348 -26.72 33.86 2.22
C PHE A 348 -28.14 33.28 2.15
N ASN A 349 -28.32 31.99 2.41
CA ASN A 349 -29.62 31.27 2.43
C ASN A 349 -30.52 31.51 1.18
N LYS A 350 -29.95 31.62 0.00
CA LYS A 350 -30.68 31.88 -1.26
C LYS A 350 -31.27 30.57 -1.84
N ILE A 351 -32.05 29.84 -1.04
CA ILE A 351 -32.55 28.50 -1.36
C ILE A 351 -33.47 28.55 -2.59
N ALA A 352 -34.46 29.47 -2.64
CA ALA A 352 -35.39 29.57 -3.77
C ALA A 352 -34.72 29.90 -5.10
N GLU A 353 -33.73 30.82 -5.08
CA GLU A 353 -32.93 31.17 -6.25
C GLU A 353 -32.10 29.97 -6.72
N THR A 354 -31.49 29.23 -5.77
CA THR A 354 -30.72 28.02 -6.04
C THR A 354 -31.59 26.93 -6.67
N LYS A 355 -32.75 26.61 -6.06
CA LYS A 355 -33.67 25.60 -6.61
C LYS A 355 -34.08 25.92 -8.05
N ARG A 356 -34.44 27.19 -8.35
CA ARG A 356 -34.77 27.63 -9.70
C ARG A 356 -33.58 27.43 -10.66
N ARG A 357 -32.39 27.96 -10.30
CA ARG A 357 -31.22 27.87 -11.17
C ARG A 357 -30.80 26.44 -11.47
N VAL A 358 -30.83 25.58 -10.44
CA VAL A 358 -30.51 24.15 -10.60
C VAL A 358 -31.56 23.45 -11.47
N THR A 359 -32.85 23.69 -11.23
CA THR A 359 -33.92 23.13 -12.07
C THR A 359 -33.78 23.51 -13.53
N ASP A 360 -33.38 24.76 -13.81
CA ASP A 360 -33.12 25.22 -15.19
C ASP A 360 -31.95 24.45 -15.83
N LEU A 361 -30.86 24.22 -15.09
CA LEU A 361 -29.71 23.42 -15.54
C LEU A 361 -30.10 21.96 -15.79
N LEU A 362 -30.86 21.33 -14.86
CA LEU A 362 -31.33 19.95 -14.99
C LEU A 362 -32.15 19.76 -16.24
N LYS A 363 -33.10 20.68 -16.53
CA LYS A 363 -33.97 20.64 -17.72
C LYS A 363 -33.22 20.95 -19.02
N LYS A 364 -32.38 22.00 -19.01
CA LYS A 364 -31.62 22.46 -20.18
C LYS A 364 -30.70 21.40 -20.74
N HIS A 365 -30.04 20.66 -19.88
CA HIS A 365 -29.00 19.69 -20.24
C HIS A 365 -29.45 18.24 -20.11
N HIS A 366 -30.71 17.98 -19.75
CA HIS A 366 -31.22 16.64 -19.51
C HIS A 366 -30.40 15.85 -18.49
N VAL A 367 -30.03 16.52 -17.39
CA VAL A 367 -29.23 15.89 -16.31
C VAL A 367 -30.02 14.75 -15.70
N THR A 368 -29.37 13.61 -15.54
CA THR A 368 -29.97 12.40 -14.95
C THR A 368 -29.53 12.14 -13.52
N VAL A 369 -28.33 12.62 -13.16
CA VAL A 369 -27.74 12.40 -11.84
C VAL A 369 -27.05 13.66 -11.31
N VAL A 370 -27.19 13.93 -10.01
CA VAL A 370 -26.45 14.95 -9.28
C VAL A 370 -25.37 14.29 -8.42
N SER A 371 -24.11 14.63 -8.65
CA SER A 371 -22.97 14.18 -7.85
C SER A 371 -22.61 15.23 -6.82
N ILE A 372 -22.81 14.96 -5.53
CA ILE A 372 -22.58 15.91 -4.44
C ILE A 372 -21.31 15.52 -3.69
N GLY A 373 -20.38 16.48 -3.55
CA GLY A 373 -19.17 16.29 -2.73
C GLY A 373 -19.50 16.08 -1.25
N ASN A 374 -18.74 15.24 -0.55
CA ASN A 374 -18.99 14.86 0.84
C ASN A 374 -18.30 15.76 1.87
N GLY A 375 -17.78 16.92 1.49
CA GLY A 375 -17.08 17.84 2.40
C GLY A 375 -17.97 18.84 3.11
N THR A 376 -17.42 20.02 3.35
CA THR A 376 -18.08 21.10 4.07
C THR A 376 -19.39 21.52 3.39
N ALA A 377 -20.49 21.63 4.15
CA ALA A 377 -21.85 21.96 3.66
C ALA A 377 -22.49 20.87 2.76
N SER A 378 -21.97 19.66 2.75
CA SER A 378 -22.51 18.54 1.97
C SER A 378 -23.96 18.21 2.40
N ARG A 379 -24.22 18.18 3.71
CA ARG A 379 -25.54 17.79 4.25
C ARG A 379 -26.63 18.79 3.90
N GLU A 380 -26.33 20.08 4.01
CA GLU A 380 -27.25 21.14 3.61
C GLU A 380 -27.53 21.08 2.11
N SER A 381 -26.50 20.82 1.33
CA SER A 381 -26.63 20.65 -0.13
C SER A 381 -27.46 19.43 -0.49
N GLU A 382 -27.23 18.30 0.19
CA GLU A 382 -28.00 17.05 0.02
C GLU A 382 -29.49 17.26 0.27
N LYS A 383 -29.86 17.92 1.40
CA LYS A 383 -31.26 18.25 1.71
C LYS A 383 -31.92 19.08 0.60
N ILE A 384 -31.22 20.12 0.15
CA ILE A 384 -31.74 21.02 -0.88
C ILE A 384 -31.93 20.29 -2.22
N VAL A 385 -30.97 19.40 -2.59
CA VAL A 385 -31.06 18.60 -3.81
C VAL A 385 -32.23 17.60 -3.70
N ALA A 386 -32.38 16.90 -2.59
CA ALA A 386 -33.48 15.95 -2.41
C ALA A 386 -34.85 16.64 -2.42
N GLU A 387 -35.02 17.79 -1.73
CA GLU A 387 -36.23 18.60 -1.81
C GLU A 387 -36.51 19.06 -3.24
N LEU A 388 -35.49 19.54 -3.96
CA LEU A 388 -35.62 19.99 -5.35
C LEU A 388 -36.07 18.84 -6.26
N ILE A 389 -35.50 17.64 -6.09
CA ILE A 389 -35.89 16.44 -6.87
C ILE A 389 -37.38 16.12 -6.61
N ALA A 390 -37.79 16.09 -5.31
CA ALA A 390 -39.17 15.81 -4.94
C ALA A 390 -40.17 16.87 -5.48
N GLU A 391 -39.80 18.16 -5.41
CA GLU A 391 -40.65 19.27 -5.88
C GLU A 391 -40.71 19.37 -7.42
N SER A 392 -39.62 19.04 -8.11
CA SER A 392 -39.53 19.20 -9.56
C SER A 392 -40.23 18.11 -10.34
N GLY A 393 -40.43 16.93 -9.76
CA GLY A 393 -40.95 15.73 -10.45
C GLY A 393 -40.07 15.21 -11.58
N LEU A 394 -38.82 15.68 -11.68
CA LEU A 394 -37.87 15.23 -12.69
C LEU A 394 -37.31 13.83 -12.34
N PRO A 395 -37.07 12.97 -13.33
CA PRO A 395 -36.46 11.65 -13.07
C PRO A 395 -34.95 11.76 -12.82
N VAL A 396 -34.57 12.53 -11.80
CA VAL A 396 -33.18 12.78 -11.41
C VAL A 396 -32.91 12.07 -10.09
N GLN A 397 -31.75 11.47 -9.98
CA GLN A 397 -31.24 10.87 -8.74
C GLN A 397 -29.98 11.63 -8.27
N TYR A 398 -29.49 11.37 -7.06
CA TYR A 398 -28.23 11.91 -6.61
C TYR A 398 -27.36 10.84 -5.95
N ALA A 399 -26.07 11.12 -5.90
CA ALA A 399 -25.09 10.35 -5.17
C ALA A 399 -24.15 11.27 -4.39
N ILE A 400 -23.75 10.85 -3.19
CA ILE A 400 -22.67 11.50 -2.44
C ILE A 400 -21.35 10.90 -2.90
N VAL A 401 -20.43 11.75 -3.34
CA VAL A 401 -19.12 11.36 -3.89
C VAL A 401 -18.02 11.94 -3.03
N SER A 402 -16.98 11.16 -2.77
CA SER A 402 -15.82 11.65 -2.04
C SER A 402 -15.14 12.77 -2.82
N GLU A 403 -15.02 13.94 -2.21
CA GLU A 403 -14.26 15.08 -2.75
C GLU A 403 -12.77 15.05 -2.37
N ALA A 404 -12.34 14.02 -1.64
CA ALA A 404 -10.96 13.89 -1.19
C ALA A 404 -9.97 14.07 -2.35
N GLY A 405 -8.95 14.91 -2.15
CA GLY A 405 -7.98 15.28 -3.18
C GLY A 405 -8.51 16.17 -4.31
N ALA A 406 -9.81 16.51 -4.39
CA ALA A 406 -10.34 17.38 -5.43
C ALA A 406 -9.72 18.78 -5.36
N SER A 407 -9.48 19.31 -4.17
CA SER A 407 -8.80 20.60 -3.96
C SER A 407 -7.33 20.55 -4.44
N VAL A 408 -6.65 19.41 -4.24
CA VAL A 408 -5.27 19.21 -4.71
C VAL A 408 -5.24 19.17 -6.23
N TYR A 409 -6.15 18.43 -6.85
CA TYR A 409 -6.29 18.41 -8.31
C TYR A 409 -6.59 19.78 -8.87
N SER A 410 -7.61 20.47 -8.35
CA SER A 410 -8.09 21.76 -8.88
C SER A 410 -7.02 22.85 -8.84
N ALA A 411 -6.12 22.82 -7.84
CA ALA A 411 -4.98 23.72 -7.72
C ALA A 411 -3.73 23.27 -8.51
N SER A 412 -3.76 22.07 -9.11
CA SER A 412 -2.62 21.52 -9.84
C SER A 412 -2.38 22.20 -11.18
N LYS A 413 -1.15 22.08 -11.69
CA LYS A 413 -0.79 22.51 -13.04
C LYS A 413 -1.61 21.76 -14.09
N LEU A 414 -1.87 20.47 -13.88
CA LEU A 414 -2.67 19.63 -14.76
C LEU A 414 -4.09 20.20 -14.94
N ALA A 415 -4.76 20.54 -13.83
CA ALA A 415 -6.09 21.11 -13.88
C ALA A 415 -6.11 22.51 -14.53
N SER A 416 -5.03 23.28 -14.38
CA SER A 416 -4.88 24.58 -15.04
C SER A 416 -4.67 24.45 -16.55
N GLU A 417 -3.97 23.44 -17.00
CA GLU A 417 -3.81 23.10 -18.42
C GLU A 417 -5.11 22.55 -19.02
N GLU A 418 -5.86 21.72 -18.26
CA GLU A 418 -7.13 21.13 -18.69
C GLU A 418 -8.27 22.17 -18.77
N PHE A 419 -8.29 23.11 -17.84
CA PHE A 419 -9.33 24.15 -17.70
C PHE A 419 -8.73 25.55 -17.44
N PRO A 420 -8.10 26.17 -18.46
CA PRO A 420 -7.45 27.46 -18.29
C PRO A 420 -8.42 28.59 -17.92
N ASP A 421 -9.68 28.49 -18.41
CA ASP A 421 -10.70 29.54 -18.25
C ASP A 421 -11.53 29.39 -16.96
N TYR A 422 -11.33 28.31 -16.18
CA TYR A 422 -12.09 28.05 -14.94
C TYR A 422 -11.26 28.34 -13.71
N ASP A 423 -11.91 28.90 -12.70
CA ASP A 423 -11.28 29.06 -11.38
C ASP A 423 -11.09 27.70 -10.67
N VAL A 424 -10.29 27.71 -9.63
CA VAL A 424 -9.95 26.50 -8.85
C VAL A 424 -11.21 25.77 -8.34
N ASN A 425 -12.23 26.53 -7.93
CA ASN A 425 -13.44 25.92 -7.35
C ASN A 425 -14.33 25.28 -8.42
N LEU A 426 -14.45 25.87 -9.60
CA LEU A 426 -15.21 25.29 -10.72
C LEU A 426 -14.55 23.98 -11.22
N ARG A 427 -13.22 23.92 -11.24
CA ARG A 427 -12.48 22.70 -11.58
C ARG A 427 -12.79 21.55 -10.62
N SER A 428 -12.98 21.88 -9.32
CA SER A 428 -13.38 20.90 -8.30
C SER A 428 -14.77 20.31 -8.61
N ALA A 429 -15.76 21.13 -8.94
CA ALA A 429 -17.09 20.68 -9.31
C ALA A 429 -17.09 19.77 -10.56
N VAL A 430 -16.26 20.08 -11.55
CA VAL A 430 -16.07 19.20 -12.73
C VAL A 430 -15.49 17.86 -12.30
N SER A 431 -14.48 17.85 -11.44
CA SER A 431 -13.86 16.63 -10.94
C SER A 431 -14.87 15.77 -10.17
N ILE A 432 -15.70 16.36 -9.30
CA ILE A 432 -16.75 15.66 -8.57
C ILE A 432 -17.76 14.99 -9.52
N ALA A 433 -18.16 15.65 -10.60
CA ALA A 433 -19.02 15.06 -11.60
C ALA A 433 -18.38 13.87 -12.32
N ARG A 434 -17.15 14.03 -12.78
CA ARG A 434 -16.40 13.01 -13.52
C ARG A 434 -16.03 11.80 -12.68
N ARG A 435 -15.80 11.97 -11.36
CA ARG A 435 -15.57 10.84 -10.44
C ARG A 435 -16.74 9.88 -10.38
N LEU A 436 -17.97 10.36 -10.56
CA LEU A 436 -19.13 9.49 -10.62
C LEU A 436 -19.22 8.78 -11.97
N GLN A 437 -18.83 9.44 -13.07
CA GLN A 437 -18.83 8.85 -14.41
C GLN A 437 -17.76 7.78 -14.57
N ASP A 438 -16.53 8.06 -14.20
CA ASP A 438 -15.40 7.11 -14.17
C ASP A 438 -14.40 7.46 -13.05
N PRO A 439 -14.51 6.78 -11.89
CA PRO A 439 -13.62 7.00 -10.76
C PRO A 439 -12.14 6.82 -11.11
N LEU A 440 -11.80 5.76 -11.87
CA LEU A 440 -10.41 5.47 -12.24
C LEU A 440 -9.82 6.60 -13.09
N ALA A 441 -10.51 6.98 -14.17
CA ALA A 441 -10.01 7.99 -15.11
C ALA A 441 -9.77 9.36 -14.44
N GLU A 442 -10.54 9.70 -13.41
CA GLU A 442 -10.42 10.97 -12.71
C GLU A 442 -9.42 10.89 -11.54
N LEU A 443 -9.46 9.83 -10.73
CA LEU A 443 -8.62 9.71 -9.54
C LEU A 443 -7.13 9.50 -9.86
N VAL A 444 -6.78 8.93 -11.00
CA VAL A 444 -5.37 8.81 -11.44
C VAL A 444 -4.68 10.16 -11.70
N LYS A 445 -5.44 11.25 -11.78
CA LYS A 445 -4.91 12.62 -11.88
C LYS A 445 -4.43 13.18 -10.54
N ILE A 446 -4.69 12.48 -9.44
CA ILE A 446 -4.46 12.90 -8.07
C ILE A 446 -3.40 12.00 -7.44
N ASP A 447 -2.49 12.60 -6.67
CA ASP A 447 -1.60 11.80 -5.83
C ASP A 447 -2.45 10.95 -4.86
N PRO A 448 -2.30 9.61 -4.87
CA PRO A 448 -3.09 8.73 -4.00
C PRO A 448 -3.03 9.12 -2.51
N LYS A 449 -1.93 9.71 -2.06
CA LYS A 449 -1.78 10.22 -0.69
C LYS A 449 -2.75 11.36 -0.36
N ALA A 450 -3.21 12.12 -1.36
CA ALA A 450 -4.17 13.19 -1.18
C ALA A 450 -5.63 12.68 -1.09
N ILE A 451 -5.89 11.40 -1.40
CA ILE A 451 -7.24 10.81 -1.34
C ILE A 451 -7.69 10.54 0.10
N GLY A 452 -6.76 10.40 1.05
CA GLY A 452 -7.07 10.34 2.49
C GLY A 452 -7.68 9.03 2.99
N ILE A 453 -7.48 7.92 2.27
CA ILE A 453 -7.96 6.58 2.65
C ILE A 453 -6.94 5.74 3.42
N GLY A 454 -5.77 6.30 3.71
CA GLY A 454 -4.71 5.67 4.50
C GLY A 454 -4.64 6.22 5.91
N GLN A 455 -4.37 5.33 6.89
CA GLN A 455 -4.07 5.73 8.26
C GLN A 455 -2.57 5.97 8.41
N TYR A 456 -2.18 6.96 9.20
CA TYR A 456 -0.78 7.29 9.50
C TYR A 456 0.13 7.48 8.27
N GLN A 457 -0.44 7.84 7.11
CA GLN A 457 0.29 7.93 5.84
C GLN A 457 1.49 8.89 5.85
N HIS A 458 1.46 9.92 6.73
CA HIS A 458 2.56 10.88 6.89
C HIS A 458 3.69 10.39 7.81
N ASP A 459 3.47 9.27 8.50
CA ASP A 459 4.46 8.67 9.42
C ASP A 459 5.23 7.51 8.78
N MET A 460 4.72 6.95 7.69
CA MET A 460 5.32 5.82 6.98
C MET A 460 6.54 6.25 6.14
N PRO A 461 7.46 5.34 5.79
CA PRO A 461 8.56 5.61 4.87
C PRO A 461 8.01 6.07 3.50
N PRO A 462 8.28 7.35 3.07
CA PRO A 462 7.61 7.92 1.89
C PRO A 462 7.88 7.15 0.60
N ALA A 463 9.13 6.77 0.34
CA ALA A 463 9.51 6.05 -0.88
C ALA A 463 8.82 4.68 -1.00
N ARG A 464 8.69 3.95 0.12
CA ARG A 464 8.01 2.65 0.13
C ARG A 464 6.51 2.80 -0.10
N LEU A 465 5.89 3.80 0.53
CA LEU A 465 4.48 4.13 0.33
C LEU A 465 4.23 4.52 -1.14
N ASP A 466 5.04 5.42 -1.69
CA ASP A 466 4.91 5.87 -3.08
C ASP A 466 5.01 4.71 -4.08
N ALA A 467 5.98 3.82 -3.90
CA ALA A 467 6.15 2.64 -4.75
C ALA A 467 4.94 1.70 -4.69
N ALA A 468 4.43 1.42 -3.49
CA ALA A 468 3.26 0.55 -3.31
C ALA A 468 2.00 1.14 -3.97
N LEU A 469 1.71 2.42 -3.73
CA LEU A 469 0.53 3.08 -4.29
C LEU A 469 0.62 3.25 -5.82
N ALA A 470 1.79 3.58 -6.35
CA ALA A 470 2.02 3.62 -7.80
C ALA A 470 1.78 2.26 -8.44
N GLY A 471 2.21 1.18 -7.80
CA GLY A 471 1.94 -0.18 -8.23
C GLY A 471 0.46 -0.52 -8.30
N VAL A 472 -0.33 -0.08 -7.32
CA VAL A 472 -1.79 -0.27 -7.33
C VAL A 472 -2.44 0.46 -8.50
N VAL A 473 -2.08 1.73 -8.73
CA VAL A 473 -2.63 2.52 -9.84
C VAL A 473 -2.29 1.87 -11.17
N GLU A 474 -1.04 1.46 -11.36
CA GLU A 474 -0.60 0.74 -12.55
C GLU A 474 -1.40 -0.55 -12.77
N SER A 475 -1.57 -1.37 -11.73
CA SER A 475 -2.35 -2.61 -11.79
C SER A 475 -3.80 -2.35 -12.19
N CYS A 476 -4.47 -1.40 -11.55
CA CYS A 476 -5.86 -1.05 -11.85
C CYS A 476 -6.02 -0.58 -13.31
N VAL A 477 -5.18 0.35 -13.77
CA VAL A 477 -5.27 0.91 -15.12
C VAL A 477 -5.04 -0.18 -16.19
N ASN A 478 -4.04 -1.03 -15.99
CA ASN A 478 -3.76 -2.11 -16.94
C ASN A 478 -4.81 -3.24 -16.92
N SER A 479 -5.41 -3.53 -15.76
CA SER A 479 -6.49 -4.52 -15.67
C SER A 479 -7.76 -4.09 -16.39
N VAL A 480 -8.11 -2.79 -16.30
CA VAL A 480 -9.26 -2.19 -17.02
C VAL A 480 -8.96 -2.02 -18.50
N GLY A 481 -7.73 -1.63 -18.83
CA GLY A 481 -7.35 -1.20 -20.19
C GLY A 481 -7.89 0.19 -20.50
N VAL A 482 -7.37 0.80 -21.57
CA VAL A 482 -7.62 2.22 -21.86
C VAL A 482 -7.94 2.42 -23.34
N ASP A 483 -8.96 3.21 -23.66
CA ASP A 483 -9.23 3.61 -25.05
C ASP A 483 -8.21 4.68 -25.49
N LEU A 484 -7.49 4.37 -26.57
CA LEU A 484 -6.36 5.16 -27.06
C LEU A 484 -6.80 6.55 -27.58
N ASN A 485 -8.05 6.65 -28.06
CA ASN A 485 -8.57 7.87 -28.65
C ASN A 485 -9.19 8.84 -27.65
N THR A 486 -9.58 8.36 -26.46
CA THR A 486 -10.25 9.19 -25.43
C THR A 486 -9.41 9.45 -24.19
N ALA A 487 -8.45 8.59 -23.91
CA ALA A 487 -7.65 8.64 -22.67
C ALA A 487 -6.87 9.94 -22.51
N SER A 488 -6.80 10.41 -21.27
CA SER A 488 -5.94 11.53 -20.86
C SER A 488 -4.45 11.13 -20.80
N PRO A 489 -3.52 12.10 -20.93
CA PRO A 489 -2.09 11.81 -20.73
C PRO A 489 -1.79 11.19 -19.35
N SER A 490 -2.53 11.59 -18.30
CA SER A 490 -2.38 11.05 -16.96
C SER A 490 -2.74 9.56 -16.91
N LEU A 491 -3.85 9.17 -17.52
CA LEU A 491 -4.29 7.77 -17.58
C LEU A 491 -3.33 6.92 -18.43
N LEU A 492 -2.93 7.42 -19.59
CA LEU A 492 -1.97 6.75 -20.48
C LEU A 492 -0.60 6.52 -19.79
N GLY A 493 -0.17 7.45 -18.94
CA GLY A 493 1.11 7.34 -18.22
C GLY A 493 1.22 6.20 -17.21
N HIS A 494 0.10 5.53 -16.89
CA HIS A 494 0.05 4.34 -16.03
C HIS A 494 -0.06 3.02 -16.82
N ILE A 495 -0.10 3.10 -18.16
CA ILE A 495 -0.06 1.90 -18.99
C ILE A 495 1.37 1.34 -19.03
N ALA A 496 1.48 0.03 -18.93
CA ALA A 496 2.73 -0.71 -19.02
C ALA A 496 3.59 -0.24 -20.22
N GLY A 497 4.83 0.11 -19.98
CA GLY A 497 5.76 0.58 -21.02
C GLY A 497 5.57 2.03 -21.48
N ILE A 498 4.60 2.79 -20.95
CA ILE A 498 4.35 4.19 -21.28
C ILE A 498 4.78 5.10 -20.14
N ASN A 499 5.72 5.99 -20.41
CA ASN A 499 6.07 7.06 -19.47
C ASN A 499 5.33 8.37 -19.81
N SER A 500 5.42 9.35 -18.94
CA SER A 500 4.76 10.66 -19.08
C SER A 500 5.06 11.37 -20.42
N ALA A 501 6.29 11.23 -20.96
CA ALA A 501 6.64 11.85 -22.24
C ALA A 501 5.97 11.13 -23.42
N ILE A 502 5.94 9.80 -23.41
CA ILE A 502 5.23 8.99 -24.42
C ILE A 502 3.74 9.26 -24.35
N ALA A 503 3.14 9.32 -23.15
CA ALA A 503 1.73 9.63 -22.97
C ALA A 503 1.32 10.95 -23.63
N LYS A 504 2.10 12.02 -23.42
CA LYS A 504 1.90 13.32 -24.08
C LYS A 504 2.05 13.25 -25.60
N ASN A 505 3.04 12.49 -26.08
CA ASN A 505 3.25 12.32 -27.53
C ASN A 505 2.11 11.54 -28.21
N ILE A 506 1.49 10.57 -27.51
CA ILE A 506 0.30 9.86 -28.00
C ILE A 506 -0.86 10.83 -28.20
N VAL A 507 -1.11 11.69 -27.22
CA VAL A 507 -2.19 12.69 -27.32
C VAL A 507 -1.90 13.70 -28.43
N ALA A 508 -0.69 14.25 -28.51
CA ALA A 508 -0.29 15.15 -29.57
C ALA A 508 -0.45 14.50 -30.97
N TYR A 509 0.00 13.26 -31.11
CA TYR A 509 -0.12 12.53 -32.37
C TYR A 509 -1.58 12.39 -32.82
N ARG A 510 -2.51 12.04 -31.93
CA ARG A 510 -3.94 11.91 -32.28
C ARG A 510 -4.60 13.25 -32.62
N GLU A 511 -4.16 14.34 -31.99
CA GLU A 511 -4.64 15.70 -32.27
C GLU A 511 -4.17 16.19 -33.65
N GLU A 512 -2.93 15.89 -34.02
CA GLU A 512 -2.33 16.27 -35.31
C GLU A 512 -2.77 15.41 -36.49
N ASN A 513 -2.94 14.10 -36.27
CA ASN A 513 -3.14 13.12 -37.36
C ASN A 513 -4.56 12.51 -37.38
N GLY A 514 -5.45 12.94 -36.50
CA GLY A 514 -6.73 12.30 -36.24
C GLY A 514 -6.59 11.06 -35.33
N GLY A 515 -7.72 10.47 -34.95
CA GLY A 515 -7.76 9.32 -34.07
C GLY A 515 -7.02 8.11 -34.63
N PHE A 516 -6.49 7.28 -33.74
CA PHE A 516 -5.89 5.99 -34.09
C PHE A 516 -6.95 5.05 -34.66
N THR A 517 -6.67 4.40 -35.78
CA THR A 517 -7.52 3.40 -36.42
C THR A 517 -6.94 1.98 -36.37
N ALA A 518 -5.68 1.84 -35.94
CA ALA A 518 -5.00 0.55 -35.77
C ALA A 518 -3.83 0.68 -34.79
N ARG A 519 -3.63 -0.33 -33.94
CA ARG A 519 -2.54 -0.38 -32.96
C ARG A 519 -1.11 -0.15 -33.52
N PRO A 520 -0.76 -0.67 -34.73
CA PRO A 520 0.57 -0.43 -35.29
C PRO A 520 0.92 1.04 -35.53
N GLN A 521 -0.09 1.96 -35.58
CA GLN A 521 0.16 3.39 -35.67
C GLN A 521 0.90 3.96 -34.45
N LEU A 522 0.85 3.28 -33.29
CA LEU A 522 1.63 3.63 -32.11
C LEU A 522 3.13 3.69 -32.37
N LEU A 523 3.65 2.84 -33.27
CA LEU A 523 5.08 2.86 -33.66
C LEU A 523 5.49 4.15 -34.38
N LYS A 524 4.53 4.99 -34.81
CA LYS A 524 4.80 6.31 -35.40
C LYS A 524 4.87 7.42 -34.34
N VAL A 525 4.46 7.12 -33.10
CA VAL A 525 4.50 8.08 -32.00
C VAL A 525 5.95 8.31 -31.56
N PRO A 526 6.41 9.57 -31.46
CA PRO A 526 7.77 9.86 -31.03
C PRO A 526 8.10 9.23 -29.66
N LYS A 527 9.30 8.66 -29.53
CA LYS A 527 9.82 7.96 -28.35
C LYS A 527 9.14 6.63 -27.98
N LEU A 528 8.12 6.19 -28.70
CA LEU A 528 7.50 4.89 -28.51
C LEU A 528 8.20 3.86 -29.41
N GLY A 529 9.22 3.18 -28.86
CA GLY A 529 9.97 2.13 -29.56
C GLY A 529 9.29 0.76 -29.54
N LYS A 530 9.86 -0.22 -30.24
CA LYS A 530 9.32 -1.59 -30.34
C LYS A 530 9.07 -2.24 -28.97
N LYS A 531 9.99 -2.09 -28.01
CA LYS A 531 9.82 -2.66 -26.66
C LYS A 531 8.66 -2.02 -25.91
N ALA A 532 8.51 -0.69 -25.98
CA ALA A 532 7.37 0.00 -25.36
C ALA A 532 6.06 -0.41 -26.02
N TYR A 533 6.03 -0.56 -27.35
CA TYR A 533 4.87 -1.07 -28.10
C TYR A 533 4.47 -2.47 -27.62
N GLU A 534 5.42 -3.40 -27.54
CA GLU A 534 5.17 -4.75 -27.01
C GLU A 534 4.54 -4.70 -25.62
N GLN A 535 5.05 -3.86 -24.71
CA GLN A 535 4.54 -3.78 -23.35
C GLN A 535 3.11 -3.15 -23.27
N CYS A 536 2.79 -2.18 -24.14
CA CYS A 536 1.57 -1.39 -24.00
C CYS A 536 0.42 -1.83 -24.93
N ALA A 537 0.72 -2.44 -26.05
CA ALA A 537 -0.27 -2.60 -27.15
C ALA A 537 -1.54 -3.36 -26.75
N GLY A 538 -1.42 -4.37 -25.90
CA GLY A 538 -2.57 -5.16 -25.44
C GLY A 538 -3.48 -4.43 -24.45
N PHE A 539 -2.96 -3.41 -23.75
CA PHE A 539 -3.73 -2.61 -22.79
C PHE A 539 -4.38 -1.38 -23.41
N LEU A 540 -3.99 -1.02 -24.64
CA LEU A 540 -4.54 0.09 -25.39
C LEU A 540 -5.59 -0.42 -26.39
N ARG A 541 -6.80 0.07 -26.28
CA ARG A 541 -7.94 -0.33 -27.12
C ARG A 541 -8.28 0.75 -28.13
N ILE A 542 -8.80 0.35 -29.29
CA ILE A 542 -9.28 1.26 -30.32
C ILE A 542 -10.70 0.83 -30.70
N SER A 543 -11.68 1.56 -30.21
CA SER A 543 -13.09 1.32 -30.55
C SER A 543 -13.37 1.76 -31.99
N GLY A 544 -14.01 0.90 -32.80
CA GLY A 544 -14.32 1.21 -34.20
C GLY A 544 -13.09 1.27 -35.12
N GLY A 545 -11.97 0.67 -34.74
CA GLY A 545 -10.78 0.57 -35.58
C GLY A 545 -10.92 -0.35 -36.77
N LYS A 546 -9.90 -0.39 -37.65
CA LYS A 546 -9.89 -1.22 -38.87
C LYS A 546 -9.87 -2.73 -38.57
N ASN A 547 -9.16 -3.12 -37.46
CA ASN A 547 -9.12 -4.49 -36.98
C ASN A 547 -10.01 -4.63 -35.74
N PRO A 548 -11.05 -5.46 -35.73
CA PRO A 548 -11.92 -5.67 -34.59
C PRO A 548 -11.16 -6.13 -33.33
N LEU A 549 -10.02 -6.84 -33.47
CA LEU A 549 -9.17 -7.26 -32.35
C LEU A 549 -8.52 -6.07 -31.63
N ASP A 550 -8.37 -4.92 -32.28
CA ASP A 550 -7.83 -3.71 -31.62
C ASP A 550 -8.78 -3.16 -30.54
N ALA A 551 -10.05 -3.54 -30.56
CA ALA A 551 -11.03 -3.20 -29.51
C ALA A 551 -10.98 -4.16 -28.31
N THR A 552 -10.22 -5.26 -28.38
CA THR A 552 -10.12 -6.29 -27.34
C THR A 552 -8.83 -6.12 -26.53
N ALA A 553 -8.67 -6.89 -25.44
CA ALA A 553 -7.40 -7.00 -24.72
C ALA A 553 -6.48 -8.12 -25.30
N VAL A 554 -6.80 -8.69 -26.46
CA VAL A 554 -5.91 -9.65 -27.15
C VAL A 554 -4.65 -8.90 -27.60
N HIS A 555 -3.48 -9.44 -27.24
CA HIS A 555 -2.21 -8.85 -27.63
C HIS A 555 -1.95 -9.03 -29.14
N PRO A 556 -1.37 -8.06 -29.85
CA PRO A 556 -1.08 -8.18 -31.30
C PRO A 556 -0.29 -9.44 -31.70
N GLU A 557 0.60 -9.93 -30.84
CA GLU A 557 1.32 -11.19 -31.04
C GLU A 557 0.38 -12.41 -31.16
N SER A 558 -0.79 -12.35 -30.53
CA SER A 558 -1.78 -13.43 -30.49
C SER A 558 -2.87 -13.28 -31.57
N TYR A 559 -2.84 -12.26 -32.43
CA TYR A 559 -3.83 -12.08 -33.48
C TYR A 559 -3.93 -13.29 -34.43
N PRO A 560 -2.82 -13.88 -34.92
CA PRO A 560 -2.91 -15.09 -35.74
C PRO A 560 -3.58 -16.26 -35.03
N ILE A 561 -3.38 -16.37 -33.71
CA ILE A 561 -4.02 -17.41 -32.87
C ILE A 561 -5.52 -17.15 -32.77
N ALA A 562 -5.93 -15.90 -32.54
CA ALA A 562 -7.35 -15.51 -32.46
C ALA A 562 -8.08 -15.71 -33.78
N GLU A 563 -7.49 -15.34 -34.93
CA GLU A 563 -8.03 -15.55 -36.26
C GLU A 563 -8.22 -17.04 -36.57
N LYS A 564 -7.24 -17.86 -36.27
CA LYS A 564 -7.30 -19.30 -36.46
C LYS A 564 -8.32 -19.95 -35.52
N LEU A 565 -8.43 -19.50 -34.28
CA LEU A 565 -9.43 -19.93 -33.30
C LEU A 565 -10.85 -19.68 -33.81
N LEU A 566 -11.13 -18.45 -34.29
CA LEU A 566 -12.42 -18.11 -34.88
C LEU A 566 -12.77 -19.03 -36.05
N SER A 567 -11.81 -19.25 -36.97
CA SER A 567 -12.00 -20.16 -38.10
C SER A 567 -12.32 -21.60 -37.67
N LEU A 568 -11.63 -22.14 -36.63
CA LEU A 568 -11.90 -23.48 -36.09
C LEU A 568 -13.29 -23.59 -35.46
N CYS A 569 -13.76 -22.51 -34.83
CA CYS A 569 -15.10 -22.42 -34.27
C CYS A 569 -16.19 -22.04 -35.30
N GLY A 570 -15.88 -21.94 -36.57
CA GLY A 570 -16.85 -21.55 -37.63
C GLY A 570 -17.29 -20.09 -37.55
N CYS A 571 -16.45 -19.21 -37.00
CA CYS A 571 -16.68 -17.79 -36.83
C CYS A 571 -15.73 -16.95 -37.70
N THR A 572 -16.09 -15.70 -37.93
CA THR A 572 -15.30 -14.75 -38.72
C THR A 572 -14.96 -13.52 -37.91
N MET A 573 -13.91 -12.78 -38.30
CA MET A 573 -13.51 -11.52 -37.68
C MET A 573 -14.63 -10.46 -37.68
N ALA A 574 -15.51 -10.44 -38.67
CA ALA A 574 -16.61 -9.50 -38.75
C ALA A 574 -17.72 -9.75 -37.71
N GLU A 575 -17.76 -10.93 -37.13
CA GLU A 575 -18.74 -11.32 -36.10
C GLU A 575 -18.30 -10.93 -34.69
N ILE A 576 -17.07 -10.46 -34.50
CA ILE A 576 -16.58 -9.95 -33.20
C ILE A 576 -17.47 -8.77 -32.78
N GLY A 577 -17.97 -8.82 -31.54
CA GLY A 577 -18.90 -7.83 -30.97
C GLY A 577 -20.38 -8.09 -31.27
N THR A 578 -20.72 -9.16 -31.99
CA THR A 578 -22.12 -9.59 -32.23
C THR A 578 -22.55 -10.63 -31.19
N ASP A 579 -23.87 -10.88 -31.10
CA ASP A 579 -24.42 -11.88 -30.18
C ASP A 579 -23.91 -13.32 -30.43
N LYS A 580 -23.47 -13.62 -31.67
CA LYS A 580 -22.90 -14.92 -32.02
C LYS A 580 -21.63 -15.23 -31.19
N MET A 581 -20.85 -14.21 -30.80
CA MET A 581 -19.65 -14.40 -29.95
C MET A 581 -19.97 -14.89 -28.53
N ARG A 582 -21.22 -14.73 -28.07
CA ARG A 582 -21.65 -15.29 -26.77
C ARG A 582 -21.66 -16.82 -26.78
N GLU A 583 -21.79 -17.44 -27.94
CA GLU A 583 -21.79 -18.89 -28.12
C GLU A 583 -20.37 -19.46 -28.28
N LEU A 584 -19.37 -18.60 -28.50
CA LEU A 584 -17.97 -19.03 -28.72
C LEU A 584 -17.42 -19.98 -27.65
N PRO A 585 -17.67 -19.77 -26.34
CA PRO A 585 -17.23 -20.72 -25.32
C PRO A 585 -17.84 -22.11 -25.50
N ALA A 586 -19.14 -22.20 -25.83
CA ALA A 586 -19.83 -23.48 -26.06
C ALA A 586 -19.28 -24.21 -27.30
N MET A 587 -18.95 -23.46 -28.35
CA MET A 587 -18.31 -24.00 -29.57
C MET A 587 -16.90 -24.54 -29.25
N ALA A 588 -16.15 -23.79 -28.42
CA ALA A 588 -14.82 -24.21 -27.97
C ALA A 588 -14.88 -25.45 -27.06
N ASP A 589 -15.90 -25.54 -26.19
CA ASP A 589 -16.12 -26.71 -25.33
C ASP A 589 -16.40 -27.98 -26.16
N GLN A 590 -17.11 -27.86 -27.29
CA GLN A 590 -17.40 -28.98 -28.21
C GLN A 590 -16.11 -29.53 -28.85
N ILE A 591 -15.14 -28.68 -29.16
CA ILE A 591 -13.85 -29.08 -29.73
C ILE A 591 -12.92 -29.58 -28.61
N GLY A 592 -13.01 -28.97 -27.43
CA GLY A 592 -12.18 -29.21 -26.26
C GLY A 592 -10.94 -28.29 -26.22
N TYR A 593 -10.73 -27.62 -25.07
CA TYR A 593 -9.62 -26.68 -24.90
C TYR A 593 -8.22 -27.29 -25.13
N PRO A 594 -7.93 -28.54 -24.67
CA PRO A 594 -6.64 -29.16 -24.96
C PRO A 594 -6.39 -29.36 -26.47
N ALA A 595 -7.41 -29.79 -27.21
CA ALA A 595 -7.33 -29.97 -28.66
C ALA A 595 -7.18 -28.64 -29.41
N LEU A 596 -7.85 -27.59 -28.96
CA LEU A 596 -7.67 -26.23 -29.48
C LEU A 596 -6.28 -25.71 -29.21
N ALA A 597 -5.75 -25.90 -28.00
CA ALA A 597 -4.42 -25.47 -27.61
C ALA A 597 -3.33 -26.12 -28.49
N GLU A 598 -3.46 -27.44 -28.75
CA GLU A 598 -2.55 -28.16 -29.64
C GLU A 598 -2.63 -27.65 -31.09
N GLN A 599 -3.84 -27.50 -31.65
CA GLN A 599 -4.04 -27.02 -33.02
C GLN A 599 -3.57 -25.59 -33.22
N LEU A 600 -3.69 -24.74 -32.19
CA LEU A 600 -3.28 -23.35 -32.23
C LEU A 600 -1.80 -23.16 -31.86
N SER A 601 -1.11 -24.20 -31.39
CA SER A 601 0.25 -24.14 -30.87
C SER A 601 0.39 -23.05 -29.78
N ALA A 602 -0.63 -22.98 -28.89
CA ALA A 602 -0.72 -22.02 -27.78
C ALA A 602 -1.10 -22.77 -26.50
N GLY A 603 -0.79 -22.22 -25.34
CA GLY A 603 -1.25 -22.81 -24.08
C GLY A 603 -2.74 -22.63 -23.85
N GLU A 604 -3.33 -23.56 -23.10
CA GLU A 604 -4.75 -23.49 -22.75
C GLU A 604 -5.15 -22.16 -22.06
N PRO A 605 -4.35 -21.58 -21.13
CA PRO A 605 -4.65 -20.28 -20.54
C PRO A 605 -4.81 -19.15 -21.59
N THR A 606 -3.93 -19.09 -22.58
CA THR A 606 -4.00 -18.11 -23.67
C THR A 606 -5.25 -18.31 -24.52
N VAL A 607 -5.63 -19.55 -24.84
CA VAL A 607 -6.84 -19.85 -25.62
C VAL A 607 -8.09 -19.42 -24.85
N ARG A 608 -8.17 -19.71 -23.55
CA ARG A 608 -9.28 -19.28 -22.67
C ARG A 608 -9.38 -17.77 -22.58
N ASP A 609 -8.27 -17.07 -22.42
CA ASP A 609 -8.22 -15.60 -22.37
C ASP A 609 -8.70 -14.98 -23.70
N ILE A 610 -8.25 -15.51 -24.84
CA ILE A 610 -8.70 -15.04 -26.15
C ILE A 610 -10.21 -15.25 -26.31
N ILE A 611 -10.75 -16.41 -25.96
CA ILE A 611 -12.19 -16.69 -26.04
C ILE A 611 -12.99 -15.71 -25.18
N ALA A 612 -12.55 -15.47 -23.94
CA ALA A 612 -13.21 -14.54 -23.04
C ALA A 612 -13.22 -13.09 -23.58
N GLU A 613 -12.13 -12.67 -24.22
CA GLU A 613 -12.02 -11.33 -24.82
C GLU A 613 -12.85 -11.21 -26.10
N LEU A 614 -12.94 -12.27 -26.92
CA LEU A 614 -13.77 -12.28 -28.13
C LEU A 614 -15.27 -12.35 -27.81
N GLN A 615 -15.65 -13.03 -26.71
CA GLN A 615 -17.02 -13.12 -26.23
C GLN A 615 -17.61 -11.74 -25.89
N LYS A 616 -16.81 -10.90 -25.25
CA LYS A 616 -17.21 -9.55 -24.87
C LYS A 616 -16.04 -8.57 -25.09
N PRO A 617 -15.86 -8.09 -26.35
CA PRO A 617 -14.80 -7.13 -26.66
C PRO A 617 -14.91 -5.88 -25.80
N GLY A 618 -13.76 -5.41 -25.29
CA GLY A 618 -13.72 -4.21 -24.47
C GLY A 618 -14.37 -4.33 -23.09
N ARG A 619 -14.56 -5.55 -22.58
CA ARG A 619 -15.13 -5.77 -21.25
C ARG A 619 -14.36 -5.00 -20.19
N ASP A 620 -15.09 -4.20 -19.43
CA ASP A 620 -14.60 -3.58 -18.21
C ASP A 620 -14.82 -4.54 -17.03
N PRO A 621 -13.79 -4.98 -16.33
CA PRO A 621 -13.95 -5.89 -15.19
C PRO A 621 -14.80 -5.28 -14.07
N ARG A 622 -14.91 -3.97 -13.98
CA ARG A 622 -15.71 -3.24 -13.00
C ARG A 622 -17.22 -3.39 -13.20
N GLU A 623 -17.68 -3.76 -14.40
CA GLU A 623 -19.11 -3.99 -14.69
C GLU A 623 -19.71 -5.19 -13.93
N ALA A 624 -18.88 -6.09 -13.43
CA ALA A 624 -19.30 -7.23 -12.61
C ALA A 624 -19.52 -6.85 -11.13
N LEU A 625 -19.14 -5.66 -10.73
CA LEU A 625 -19.28 -5.17 -9.36
C LEU A 625 -20.67 -4.53 -9.13
N PRO A 626 -21.16 -4.46 -7.89
CA PRO A 626 -22.41 -3.82 -7.57
C PRO A 626 -22.40 -2.35 -8.02
N PRO A 627 -23.49 -1.85 -8.66
CA PRO A 627 -23.55 -0.48 -9.15
C PRO A 627 -23.56 0.53 -7.99
N THR A 628 -23.11 1.76 -8.27
CA THR A 628 -23.17 2.86 -7.31
C THR A 628 -24.60 3.08 -6.80
N VAL A 629 -24.77 3.24 -5.48
CA VAL A 629 -26.08 3.49 -4.88
C VAL A 629 -26.53 4.92 -5.20
N LEU A 630 -27.59 5.04 -5.97
CA LEU A 630 -28.27 6.30 -6.27
C LEU A 630 -29.44 6.49 -5.31
N ARG A 631 -29.68 7.73 -4.87
CA ARG A 631 -30.68 8.11 -3.86
C ARG A 631 -31.67 9.14 -4.41
N SER A 632 -32.84 9.18 -3.79
CA SER A 632 -33.86 10.21 -4.03
C SER A 632 -34.34 10.91 -2.76
N ASP A 633 -33.96 10.39 -1.58
CA ASP A 633 -34.39 10.84 -0.25
C ASP A 633 -33.19 10.96 0.72
N VAL A 634 -33.40 11.62 1.86
CA VAL A 634 -32.38 11.88 2.89
C VAL A 634 -32.75 11.21 4.20
N LEU A 635 -31.80 10.45 4.78
CA LEU A 635 -31.86 9.95 6.15
C LEU A 635 -31.09 10.88 7.11
N GLU A 636 -31.66 11.19 8.27
CA GLU A 636 -30.97 11.93 9.33
C GLU A 636 -30.60 11.02 10.50
N MET A 637 -29.53 11.38 11.24
CA MET A 637 -29.09 10.61 12.42
C MET A 637 -30.18 10.46 13.46
N LYS A 638 -31.10 11.45 13.60
CA LYS A 638 -32.24 11.39 14.48
C LYS A 638 -33.29 10.33 14.10
N ASP A 639 -33.28 9.92 12.82
CA ASP A 639 -34.23 8.93 12.28
C ASP A 639 -33.72 7.50 12.53
N LEU A 640 -32.43 7.35 12.88
CA LEU A 640 -31.83 6.07 13.18
C LEU A 640 -32.32 5.55 14.55
N LYS A 641 -32.76 4.30 14.54
CA LYS A 641 -33.16 3.57 15.74
C LYS A 641 -32.30 2.32 15.90
N PRO A 642 -31.93 1.92 17.13
CA PRO A 642 -31.36 0.60 17.37
C PRO A 642 -32.19 -0.49 16.69
N GLU A 643 -31.54 -1.53 16.20
CA GLU A 643 -32.12 -2.64 15.44
C GLU A 643 -32.60 -2.29 14.01
N MET A 644 -32.48 -1.04 13.55
CA MET A 644 -32.82 -0.66 12.19
C MET A 644 -31.82 -1.25 11.19
N GLU A 645 -32.31 -1.98 10.20
CA GLU A 645 -31.50 -2.53 9.12
C GLU A 645 -31.39 -1.52 7.96
N LEU A 646 -30.18 -1.28 7.50
CA LEU A 646 -29.87 -0.33 6.44
C LEU A 646 -28.91 -0.95 5.45
N THR A 647 -28.96 -0.48 4.21
CA THR A 647 -27.93 -0.75 3.23
C THR A 647 -26.94 0.40 3.23
N GLY A 648 -25.65 0.07 3.31
CA GLY A 648 -24.59 1.07 3.30
C GLY A 648 -23.47 0.68 2.37
N THR A 649 -22.59 1.65 2.09
CA THR A 649 -21.38 1.45 1.27
C THR A 649 -20.15 1.57 2.17
N VAL A 650 -19.26 0.61 2.11
CA VAL A 650 -17.98 0.64 2.85
C VAL A 650 -17.11 1.77 2.31
N ARG A 651 -16.79 2.76 3.16
CA ARG A 651 -15.98 3.94 2.81
C ARG A 651 -14.49 3.73 3.08
N ASN A 652 -14.22 3.04 4.18
CA ASN A 652 -12.83 2.78 4.58
C ASN A 652 -12.76 1.49 5.41
N VAL A 653 -11.70 0.72 5.23
CA VAL A 653 -11.40 -0.47 6.02
C VAL A 653 -10.12 -0.24 6.78
N VAL A 654 -10.14 -0.51 8.07
CA VAL A 654 -9.05 -0.26 9.02
C VAL A 654 -8.83 -1.50 9.89
N ASP A 655 -7.71 -1.61 10.58
CA ASP A 655 -7.36 -2.80 11.38
C ASP A 655 -8.41 -3.18 12.44
N PHE A 656 -9.14 -2.22 12.97
CA PHE A 656 -10.13 -2.43 14.02
C PHE A 656 -11.58 -2.51 13.52
N GLY A 657 -11.83 -2.38 12.19
CA GLY A 657 -13.18 -2.45 11.63
C GLY A 657 -13.33 -1.79 10.27
N ALA A 658 -14.56 -1.44 9.92
CA ALA A 658 -14.89 -0.74 8.68
C ALA A 658 -15.83 0.42 8.92
N PHE A 659 -15.62 1.53 8.23
CA PHE A 659 -16.52 2.66 8.19
C PHE A 659 -17.49 2.50 7.02
N VAL A 660 -18.79 2.60 7.33
CA VAL A 660 -19.88 2.35 6.39
C VAL A 660 -20.77 3.59 6.30
N ASP A 661 -20.90 4.14 5.09
CA ASP A 661 -21.89 5.17 4.78
C ASP A 661 -23.29 4.54 4.65
N ILE A 662 -24.13 4.81 5.62
CA ILE A 662 -25.52 4.33 5.66
C ILE A 662 -26.53 5.39 5.20
N GLY A 663 -26.06 6.49 4.62
CA GLY A 663 -26.91 7.57 4.13
C GLY A 663 -27.18 8.70 5.14
N VAL A 664 -26.47 8.70 6.26
CA VAL A 664 -26.45 9.80 7.23
C VAL A 664 -25.09 10.51 7.15
N HIS A 665 -24.99 11.68 7.81
CA HIS A 665 -23.80 12.53 7.72
C HIS A 665 -22.51 11.84 8.20
N GLU A 666 -22.63 11.06 9.27
CA GLU A 666 -21.50 10.37 9.90
C GLU A 666 -21.46 8.92 9.44
N ASP A 667 -20.28 8.45 9.05
CA ASP A 667 -20.09 7.04 8.75
C ASP A 667 -20.26 6.20 10.02
N GLY A 668 -20.99 5.11 9.92
CA GLY A 668 -21.13 4.15 11.01
C GLY A 668 -19.93 3.22 11.08
N LEU A 669 -19.47 2.91 12.28
CA LEU A 669 -18.40 1.95 12.50
C LEU A 669 -18.94 0.53 12.71
N VAL A 670 -18.56 -0.39 11.84
CA VAL A 670 -18.65 -1.83 12.09
C VAL A 670 -17.32 -2.28 12.68
N HIS A 671 -17.29 -2.46 14.01
CA HIS A 671 -16.08 -2.93 14.68
C HIS A 671 -15.73 -4.35 14.21
N ILE A 672 -14.45 -4.73 14.22
CA ILE A 672 -13.98 -6.05 13.76
C ILE A 672 -14.75 -7.22 14.40
N SER A 673 -15.14 -7.10 15.66
CA SER A 673 -15.97 -8.10 16.35
C SER A 673 -17.41 -8.16 15.87
N GLN A 674 -17.88 -7.22 15.03
CA GLN A 674 -19.24 -7.09 14.54
C GLN A 674 -19.37 -7.37 13.04
N ILE A 675 -18.29 -7.71 12.34
CA ILE A 675 -18.28 -7.97 10.90
C ILE A 675 -18.94 -9.31 10.57
N GLY A 676 -18.71 -10.35 11.35
CA GLY A 676 -19.22 -11.69 11.05
C GLY A 676 -19.46 -12.54 12.30
N GLU A 677 -20.15 -13.68 12.12
CA GLU A 677 -20.37 -14.66 13.17
C GLU A 677 -19.07 -15.38 13.60
N LYS A 678 -18.14 -15.55 12.65
CA LYS A 678 -16.82 -16.14 12.90
C LYS A 678 -15.82 -15.06 13.25
N TYR A 679 -14.75 -15.46 13.96
CA TYR A 679 -13.65 -14.56 14.26
C TYR A 679 -12.97 -14.11 12.96
N VAL A 680 -12.94 -12.80 12.76
CA VAL A 680 -12.25 -12.14 11.65
C VAL A 680 -10.90 -11.66 12.16
N LYS A 681 -9.82 -12.05 11.51
CA LYS A 681 -8.47 -11.67 11.90
C LYS A 681 -8.12 -10.27 11.35
N HIS A 682 -8.49 -10.02 10.12
CA HIS A 682 -8.30 -8.73 9.46
C HIS A 682 -9.60 -8.34 8.75
N PRO A 683 -10.14 -7.15 8.99
CA PRO A 683 -11.37 -6.68 8.34
C PRO A 683 -11.33 -6.73 6.81
N SER A 684 -10.16 -6.49 6.20
CA SER A 684 -9.93 -6.54 4.75
C SER A 684 -10.08 -7.94 4.12
N GLU A 685 -10.06 -9.01 4.95
CA GLU A 685 -10.38 -10.37 4.47
C GLU A 685 -11.86 -10.55 4.12
N VAL A 686 -12.73 -9.71 4.68
CA VAL A 686 -14.19 -9.84 4.55
C VAL A 686 -14.81 -8.63 3.86
N LEU A 687 -14.30 -7.43 4.08
CA LEU A 687 -14.87 -6.17 3.61
C LEU A 687 -13.84 -5.37 2.79
N LYS A 688 -14.34 -4.73 1.74
CA LYS A 688 -13.56 -3.90 0.81
C LYS A 688 -14.21 -2.54 0.66
N VAL A 689 -13.41 -1.52 0.39
CA VAL A 689 -13.93 -0.18 0.08
C VAL A 689 -14.81 -0.25 -1.18
N GLY A 690 -16.00 0.31 -1.09
CA GLY A 690 -16.99 0.25 -2.15
C GLY A 690 -17.99 -0.90 -2.02
N ASP A 691 -17.78 -1.88 -1.13
CA ASP A 691 -18.74 -2.95 -0.90
C ASP A 691 -20.08 -2.39 -0.43
N ILE A 692 -21.17 -2.95 -0.98
CA ILE A 692 -22.52 -2.68 -0.51
C ILE A 692 -22.88 -3.73 0.52
N VAL A 693 -23.03 -3.29 1.76
CA VAL A 693 -23.31 -4.17 2.90
C VAL A 693 -24.67 -3.84 3.54
N ARG A 694 -25.31 -4.86 4.08
CA ARG A 694 -26.45 -4.65 4.97
C ARG A 694 -25.96 -4.64 6.41
N VAL A 695 -26.33 -3.59 7.13
CA VAL A 695 -25.90 -3.37 8.50
C VAL A 695 -27.12 -3.10 9.38
N LYS A 696 -26.99 -3.39 10.66
CA LYS A 696 -27.99 -3.07 11.68
C LYS A 696 -27.38 -2.06 12.65
N VAL A 697 -28.16 -1.06 13.01
CA VAL A 697 -27.76 -0.04 13.98
C VAL A 697 -27.74 -0.65 15.38
N LEU A 698 -26.61 -0.60 16.06
CA LEU A 698 -26.46 -1.01 17.45
C LEU A 698 -26.74 0.16 18.40
N GLU A 699 -26.06 1.28 18.16
CA GLU A 699 -26.11 2.45 19.04
C GLU A 699 -25.87 3.71 18.23
N VAL A 700 -26.53 4.81 18.62
CA VAL A 700 -26.36 6.14 18.04
C VAL A 700 -26.05 7.13 19.15
N ASP A 701 -24.81 7.61 19.23
CA ASP A 701 -24.40 8.70 20.12
C ASP A 701 -24.50 10.04 19.39
N GLN A 702 -25.68 10.66 19.46
CA GLN A 702 -25.96 11.95 18.80
C GLN A 702 -25.04 13.08 19.29
N LYS A 703 -24.55 13.03 20.55
CA LYS A 703 -23.69 14.07 21.13
C LYS A 703 -22.27 14.01 20.57
N ARG A 704 -21.78 12.82 20.27
CA ARG A 704 -20.43 12.59 19.75
C ARG A 704 -20.39 12.34 18.25
N GLY A 705 -21.55 12.31 17.58
CA GLY A 705 -21.66 11.99 16.16
C GLY A 705 -21.18 10.57 15.84
N ARG A 706 -21.42 9.59 16.71
CA ARG A 706 -20.93 8.22 16.51
C ARG A 706 -22.08 7.25 16.32
N ILE A 707 -21.93 6.38 15.33
CA ILE A 707 -22.88 5.34 14.99
C ILE A 707 -22.15 4.00 15.04
N SER A 708 -22.62 3.10 15.90
CA SER A 708 -22.12 1.74 15.98
C SER A 708 -23.03 0.81 15.19
N LEU A 709 -22.43 0.03 14.30
CA LEU A 709 -23.13 -0.88 13.40
C LEU A 709 -22.69 -2.32 13.61
N THR A 710 -23.55 -3.26 13.22
CA THR A 710 -23.23 -4.69 13.15
C THR A 710 -23.70 -5.29 11.83
N MET A 711 -22.94 -6.26 11.33
CA MET A 711 -23.34 -7.13 10.23
C MET A 711 -23.81 -8.51 10.74
N ARG A 712 -23.67 -8.76 12.05
CA ARG A 712 -24.10 -10.02 12.65
C ARG A 712 -25.61 -10.16 12.63
N GLY A 713 -26.09 -11.34 12.26
CA GLY A 713 -27.52 -11.62 12.18
C GLY A 713 -28.23 -10.92 11.03
N VAL A 714 -27.52 -10.30 10.09
CA VAL A 714 -28.10 -9.62 8.92
C VAL A 714 -27.72 -10.38 7.66
N LYS A 715 -28.72 -10.70 6.82
CA LYS A 715 -28.50 -11.40 5.55
C LYS A 715 -27.83 -10.45 4.56
N GLN A 716 -26.59 -10.75 4.19
CA GLN A 716 -25.81 -9.96 3.24
C GLN A 716 -26.31 -10.14 1.79
N PRO A 717 -26.09 -9.16 0.90
CA PRO A 717 -26.31 -9.32 -0.54
C PRO A 717 -25.48 -10.49 -1.11
N ALA A 718 -25.96 -11.12 -2.18
CA ALA A 718 -25.39 -12.34 -2.77
C ALA A 718 -23.94 -12.18 -3.34
N ALA A 719 -23.31 -11.04 -3.20
CA ALA A 719 -21.96 -10.75 -3.69
C ALA A 719 -20.89 -10.66 -2.59
N LEU A 720 -21.25 -10.99 -1.35
CA LEU A 720 -20.30 -11.04 -0.20
C LEU A 720 -20.05 -12.48 0.22
#